data_30ab578b73b31ec1b368835250ddc186
#
_entry.id   30ab578b73b31ec1b368835250ddc186
#
_cell.length_a   1.000
_cell.length_b   1.000
_cell.length_c   1.000
_cell.angle_alpha   90.00
_cell.angle_beta   90.00
_cell.angle_gamma   90.00
#
_symmetry.space_group_name_H-M   'P 1'
#
loop_
_entity.id
_entity.type
_entity.pdbx_description
1 polymer ?
#
loop_
_entity_poly.entity_id
_entity_poly.type
_entity_poly.pdbx_seq_one_letter_code
_entity_poly.pdbx_strand_id
1 'polypeptide(L)'
;MIELTIQIEELISNNATDFQISKVFKTYYKNYLDSIDTTVETTGGKDFFIKHTKHTDKFLILLYKYILRKNFGSHQPMSSSIPISLVALGSYGREQLCIYSDIDIMLLYENVKGYNLKNIMEEFITLAWDCGLKLGSRVHELKEISDAVKEDITIKSSILESRLIYGSKNLWFGYENVLSKIRKTNQKEFILDKLEEHKQRLLKYPLKMEPNIKDGYGGIRESNMMYWMANILYGATNTKDLIGTQFTEDEYKKYRQALEFIFQVRNALHNIARKKQDQVTFDILPELSSKLGFKNKPRYTKDRLCMTKILSCLHIIHSFTATMVKKFTRQTLFEASNIPKLKKLRLKKNLYIIDNTLFCSFHRKEQTLNTLLKELIELPVDVERFDRSYIYYASRAKLPKVQTKELKKSIKTILSKPNLYPLMKLIYNAGLFQAVLPSTKKMIDQPQFDGYHLHPVDIHSIKTLKFSQNIEDPYIKSIFNDLTNEQKIMVRLVAFFHDIGKGRTEDHHIVGEKLFKSMMKSFDFNEEFIKLGARLVRYHNMMSYMATHEDIYSEKTILNFTGLIKTKEALKLLYAVTYCDISAVGKNIFNSSTASLLKQLYLQSLPAFENEDFLNESKRRIAKQNAIKNLDKYKELPLVLQKKIMYIASNQIFLRLKAEDILDIAIKAKDVETYIYKITNDSQLTIRIIRKSPLNLGYLLGKLEFLNIASMNIFKLYDNKKAFDISFSEKVDNEDLFFIEEIIKDSFDMSKTVITKTPTIKKDDIRIDCNHTAYLASMHIIAKDQKGLFAYIAKIFDDFRVEIESAKLHTLNGYARDLILIEKNGNFCSKQEEIVNLICINDKED
;
A
#
# COMPACT_ATOMS: atom_id res chain seq x y z
N MET A 1 21.27 32.16 24.15
CA MET A 1 20.27 32.52 25.19
C MET A 1 20.71 33.67 26.06
N ILE A 2 21.91 33.66 26.68
CA ILE A 2 22.39 34.80 27.48
C ILE A 2 22.51 36.06 26.63
N GLU A 3 23.16 35.99 25.47
CA GLU A 3 23.28 37.11 24.51
C GLU A 3 21.90 37.64 24.06
N LEU A 4 20.93 36.73 23.76
CA LEU A 4 19.57 37.10 23.41
C LEU A 4 18.90 37.87 24.57
N THR A 5 19.09 37.45 25.81
CA THR A 5 18.53 38.15 26.98
C THR A 5 19.11 39.54 27.12
N ILE A 6 20.43 39.75 26.95
CA ILE A 6 21.08 41.03 26.98
C ILE A 6 20.55 41.94 25.87
N GLN A 7 20.47 41.42 24.65
CA GLN A 7 19.95 42.17 23.48
C GLN A 7 18.51 42.61 23.69
N ILE A 8 17.66 41.76 24.30
CA ILE A 8 16.25 42.11 24.57
C ILE A 8 16.16 43.20 25.64
N GLU A 9 16.96 43.15 26.71
CA GLU A 9 16.99 44.19 27.76
C GLU A 9 17.48 45.54 27.19
N GLU A 10 18.47 45.52 26.31
CA GLU A 10 18.92 46.75 25.60
C GLU A 10 17.80 47.36 24.73
N LEU A 11 17.06 46.50 23.98
CA LEU A 11 15.95 46.99 23.18
C LEU A 11 14.81 47.54 24.05
N ILE A 12 14.50 46.93 25.18
CA ILE A 12 13.51 47.41 26.14
C ILE A 12 13.95 48.77 26.68
N SER A 13 15.21 48.93 27.07
CA SER A 13 15.78 50.20 27.58
C SER A 13 15.74 51.31 26.56
N ASN A 14 15.80 50.99 25.27
CA ASN A 14 15.71 51.89 24.14
C ASN A 14 14.28 52.12 23.63
N ASN A 15 13.25 51.67 24.37
CA ASN A 15 11.84 51.77 24.01
C ASN A 15 11.50 51.19 22.62
N ALA A 16 12.15 50.06 22.25
CA ALA A 16 11.87 49.35 21.01
C ALA A 16 10.41 48.87 20.94
N THR A 17 9.85 48.86 19.74
CA THR A 17 8.49 48.33 19.49
C THR A 17 8.43 46.81 19.60
N ASP A 18 7.23 46.26 19.90
CA ASP A 18 7.00 44.81 19.93
C ASP A 18 7.43 44.15 18.62
N PHE A 19 7.24 44.81 17.49
CA PHE A 19 7.68 44.33 16.17
C PHE A 19 9.22 44.22 16.07
N GLN A 20 9.98 45.14 16.60
CA GLN A 20 11.44 45.07 16.61
C GLN A 20 11.92 43.92 17.49
N ILE A 21 11.30 43.74 18.64
CA ILE A 21 11.63 42.68 19.58
C ILE A 21 11.25 41.31 19.03
N SER A 22 10.07 41.16 18.45
CA SER A 22 9.63 39.90 17.82
C SER A 22 10.56 39.49 16.67
N LYS A 23 11.08 40.46 15.89
CA LYS A 23 12.05 40.20 14.81
C LYS A 23 13.36 39.62 15.35
N VAL A 24 13.86 40.08 16.49
CA VAL A 24 15.06 39.53 17.12
C VAL A 24 14.82 38.12 17.61
N PHE A 25 13.71 37.85 18.30
CA PHE A 25 13.32 36.53 18.72
C PHE A 25 13.18 35.57 17.55
N LYS A 26 12.52 36.02 16.48
CA LYS A 26 12.33 35.22 15.24
C LYS A 26 13.66 34.85 14.60
N THR A 27 14.57 35.82 14.48
CA THR A 27 15.89 35.61 13.90
C THR A 27 16.69 34.60 14.73
N TYR A 28 16.67 34.76 16.06
CA TYR A 28 17.34 33.84 16.96
C TYR A 28 16.81 32.41 16.80
N TYR A 29 15.48 32.22 16.82
CA TYR A 29 14.88 30.89 16.73
C TYR A 29 15.14 30.22 15.39
N LYS A 30 15.09 31.02 14.30
CA LYS A 30 15.46 30.55 12.96
C LYS A 30 16.92 30.07 12.92
N ASN A 31 17.85 30.90 13.38
CA ASN A 31 19.28 30.55 13.44
C ASN A 31 19.52 29.29 14.27
N TYR A 32 18.78 29.13 15.35
CA TYR A 32 18.83 27.91 16.16
C TYR A 32 18.36 26.68 15.34
N LEU A 33 17.23 26.76 14.64
CA LEU A 33 16.74 25.66 13.79
C LEU A 33 17.75 25.34 12.67
N ASP A 34 18.35 26.33 12.06
CA ASP A 34 19.36 26.14 11.01
C ASP A 34 20.64 25.50 11.56
N SER A 35 21.01 25.77 12.82
CA SER A 35 22.17 25.18 13.48
C SER A 35 21.97 23.70 13.85
N ILE A 36 20.74 23.22 13.89
CA ILE A 36 20.40 21.82 14.23
C ILE A 36 20.85 20.84 13.15
N ASP A 37 21.00 21.26 11.91
CA ASP A 37 21.35 20.41 10.76
C ASP A 37 22.56 19.53 11.01
N THR A 38 23.61 20.08 11.60
CA THR A 38 24.86 19.36 11.89
C THR A 38 24.74 18.42 13.08
N THR A 39 23.81 18.66 14.01
CA THR A 39 23.64 17.91 15.24
C THR A 39 22.74 16.68 15.07
N VAL A 40 21.80 16.74 14.14
CA VAL A 40 20.85 15.62 13.87
C VAL A 40 21.55 14.39 13.27
N GLU A 41 22.63 14.61 12.53
CA GLU A 41 23.41 13.51 11.92
C GLU A 41 24.06 12.58 12.96
N THR A 42 24.36 13.09 14.15
CA THR A 42 25.10 12.32 15.15
C THR A 42 24.26 11.78 16.31
N THR A 43 23.12 12.42 16.65
CA THR A 43 22.36 12.12 17.88
C THR A 43 20.84 12.21 17.74
N GLY A 44 20.29 12.05 16.55
CA GLY A 44 18.90 12.37 16.18
C GLY A 44 17.74 11.70 16.93
N GLY A 45 17.98 10.92 17.99
CA GLY A 45 16.95 10.19 18.73
C GLY A 45 16.38 10.94 19.94
N LYS A 46 16.07 10.20 21.02
CA LYS A 46 15.43 10.74 22.23
C LYS A 46 16.24 11.85 22.90
N ASP A 47 17.56 11.70 22.95
CA ASP A 47 18.43 12.70 23.58
C ASP A 47 18.36 14.04 22.82
N PHE A 48 18.23 14.00 21.50
CA PHE A 48 17.98 15.18 20.70
C PHE A 48 16.64 15.83 21.07
N PHE A 49 15.56 15.05 21.17
CA PHE A 49 14.24 15.58 21.56
C PHE A 49 14.28 16.29 22.91
N ILE A 50 14.95 15.71 23.90
CA ILE A 50 15.10 16.31 25.22
C ILE A 50 15.85 17.65 25.13
N LYS A 51 16.97 17.69 24.41
CA LYS A 51 17.76 18.93 24.21
C LYS A 51 16.94 20.00 23.50
N HIS A 52 16.25 19.63 22.41
CA HIS A 52 15.40 20.54 21.63
C HIS A 52 14.22 21.06 22.47
N THR A 53 13.55 20.17 23.23
CA THR A 53 12.47 20.55 24.16
C THR A 53 12.97 21.54 25.20
N LYS A 54 14.11 21.29 25.86
CA LYS A 54 14.67 22.21 26.86
C LYS A 54 15.11 23.55 26.29
N HIS A 55 15.57 23.55 25.03
CA HIS A 55 15.89 24.82 24.36
C HIS A 55 14.60 25.60 24.08
N THR A 56 13.56 24.94 23.61
CA THR A 56 12.23 25.53 23.38
C THR A 56 11.60 26.02 24.71
N ASP A 57 11.73 25.26 25.80
CA ASP A 57 11.31 25.70 27.14
C ASP A 57 11.95 27.04 27.51
N LYS A 58 13.29 27.14 27.41
CA LYS A 58 14.03 28.35 27.70
C LYS A 58 13.60 29.55 26.82
N PHE A 59 13.33 29.27 25.55
CA PHE A 59 12.86 30.29 24.63
C PHE A 59 11.46 30.78 25.00
N LEU A 60 10.49 29.91 25.27
CA LEU A 60 9.14 30.27 25.72
C LEU A 60 9.16 30.98 27.09
N ILE A 61 10.02 30.57 28.01
CA ILE A 61 10.20 31.26 29.30
C ILE A 61 10.69 32.69 29.08
N LEU A 62 11.61 32.90 28.15
CA LEU A 62 12.12 34.27 27.85
C LEU A 62 11.03 35.14 27.20
N LEU A 63 10.22 34.63 26.27
CA LEU A 63 9.06 35.32 25.74
C LEU A 63 8.07 35.71 26.84
N TYR A 64 7.76 34.76 27.75
CA TYR A 64 6.83 35.01 28.85
C TYR A 64 7.37 36.07 29.80
N LYS A 65 8.66 36.03 30.15
CA LYS A 65 9.32 37.03 30.98
C LYS A 65 9.32 38.42 30.32
N TYR A 66 9.48 38.47 29.00
CA TYR A 66 9.36 39.76 28.28
C TYR A 66 7.96 40.36 28.42
N ILE A 67 6.90 39.57 28.27
CA ILE A 67 5.51 40.00 28.47
C ILE A 67 5.28 40.49 29.89
N LEU A 68 5.81 39.82 30.89
CA LEU A 68 5.72 40.26 32.26
C LEU A 68 6.48 41.56 32.48
N ARG A 69 7.70 41.74 31.91
CA ARG A 69 8.48 42.98 31.97
C ARG A 69 7.73 44.15 31.34
N LYS A 70 7.05 43.90 30.22
CA LYS A 70 6.24 44.92 29.56
C LYS A 70 5.04 45.36 30.44
N ASN A 71 4.35 44.43 31.07
CA ASN A 71 3.13 44.71 31.84
C ASN A 71 3.42 45.28 33.24
N PHE A 72 4.52 44.88 33.88
CA PHE A 72 4.83 45.23 35.28
C PHE A 72 6.03 46.16 35.43
N GLY A 73 6.69 46.53 34.36
CA GLY A 73 7.88 47.38 34.40
C GLY A 73 9.04 46.77 35.20
N SER A 74 9.75 47.60 36.00
CA SER A 74 10.85 47.15 36.85
C SER A 74 10.42 46.36 38.08
N HIS A 75 9.15 46.42 38.46
CA HIS A 75 8.60 45.78 39.67
C HIS A 75 7.90 44.45 39.33
N GLN A 76 8.63 43.54 38.69
CA GLN A 76 8.07 42.25 38.36
C GLN A 76 7.70 41.43 39.59
N PRO A 77 6.44 40.93 39.69
CA PRO A 77 6.07 40.01 40.74
C PRO A 77 6.82 38.70 40.58
N MET A 78 7.01 37.94 41.66
CA MET A 78 7.55 36.59 41.56
C MET A 78 6.68 35.73 40.62
N SER A 79 7.33 34.88 39.83
CA SER A 79 6.62 34.03 38.86
C SER A 79 5.53 33.16 39.50
N SER A 80 5.69 32.78 40.77
CA SER A 80 4.72 32.01 41.55
C SER A 80 3.53 32.84 42.03
N SER A 81 3.62 34.19 42.05
CA SER A 81 2.56 35.07 42.49
C SER A 81 1.55 35.38 41.40
N ILE A 82 1.94 35.26 40.13
CA ILE A 82 1.04 35.44 38.99
C ILE A 82 0.26 34.15 38.78
N PRO A 83 -1.11 34.17 38.83
CA PRO A 83 -1.90 32.98 38.74
C PRO A 83 -2.04 32.45 37.30
N ILE A 84 -0.90 32.27 36.62
CA ILE A 84 -0.74 31.65 35.30
C ILE A 84 0.36 30.61 35.38
N SER A 85 0.13 29.47 34.78
CA SER A 85 1.14 28.42 34.52
C SER A 85 1.21 28.10 33.03
N LEU A 86 2.42 28.18 32.49
CA LEU A 86 2.72 27.74 31.13
C LEU A 86 3.00 26.24 31.17
N VAL A 87 2.19 25.46 30.50
CA VAL A 87 2.20 23.99 30.54
C VAL A 87 2.44 23.43 29.14
N ALA A 88 3.42 22.54 29.01
CA ALA A 88 3.63 21.76 27.80
C ALA A 88 2.64 20.60 27.72
N LEU A 89 2.11 20.33 26.53
CA LEU A 89 1.15 19.26 26.28
C LEU A 89 1.67 18.29 25.22
N GLY A 90 1.04 17.14 25.12
CA GLY A 90 1.29 16.17 24.05
C GLY A 90 2.75 15.72 23.95
N SER A 91 3.31 15.66 22.75
CA SER A 91 4.71 15.26 22.54
C SER A 91 5.71 16.23 23.18
N TYR A 92 5.36 17.50 23.25
CA TYR A 92 6.17 18.51 23.92
C TYR A 92 6.19 18.28 25.43
N GLY A 93 5.06 17.93 26.02
CA GLY A 93 4.97 17.55 27.45
C GLY A 93 5.82 16.33 27.81
N ARG A 94 5.91 15.35 26.93
CA ARG A 94 6.76 14.14 27.10
C ARG A 94 8.23 14.35 26.77
N GLU A 95 8.68 15.57 26.52
CA GLU A 95 10.04 15.87 26.05
C GLU A 95 10.40 15.12 24.74
N GLN A 96 9.45 15.05 23.81
CA GLN A 96 9.58 14.39 22.51
C GLN A 96 9.24 15.33 21.35
N LEU A 97 9.59 16.61 21.48
CA LEU A 97 9.38 17.62 20.46
C LEU A 97 10.31 17.36 19.26
N CYS A 98 9.73 17.14 18.09
CA CYS A 98 10.47 17.02 16.83
C CYS A 98 10.64 18.40 16.20
N ILE A 99 11.69 18.63 15.41
CA ILE A 99 12.18 19.92 14.93
C ILE A 99 11.07 20.82 14.36
N TYR A 100 10.26 20.33 13.44
CA TYR A 100 9.21 21.10 12.78
C TYR A 100 7.80 20.69 13.22
N SER A 101 7.67 20.08 14.41
CA SER A 101 6.37 19.77 15.00
C SER A 101 5.71 21.00 15.58
N ASP A 102 4.38 20.96 15.68
CA ASP A 102 3.61 21.95 16.44
C ASP A 102 4.02 21.89 17.92
N ILE A 103 4.12 23.05 18.57
CA ILE A 103 4.43 23.20 20.00
C ILE A 103 3.11 23.32 20.73
N ASP A 104 2.65 22.22 21.35
CA ASP A 104 1.39 22.18 22.07
C ASP A 104 1.57 22.72 23.49
N ILE A 105 0.91 23.85 23.80
CA ILE A 105 0.94 24.48 25.13
C ILE A 105 -0.45 24.73 25.68
N MET A 106 -0.53 24.81 26.99
CA MET A 106 -1.69 25.30 27.73
C MET A 106 -1.28 26.43 28.64
N LEU A 107 -1.99 27.56 28.54
CA LEU A 107 -1.99 28.61 29.56
C LEU A 107 -3.08 28.23 30.57
N LEU A 108 -2.65 27.70 31.70
CA LEU A 108 -3.49 27.38 32.83
C LEU A 108 -3.56 28.61 33.73
N TYR A 109 -4.76 29.05 34.10
CA TYR A 109 -4.91 30.25 34.94
C TYR A 109 -5.99 30.05 36.02
N GLU A 110 -5.96 30.91 37.01
CA GLU A 110 -7.02 31.09 38.01
C GLU A 110 -7.38 32.58 38.02
N ASN A 111 -8.68 32.86 37.83
CA ASN A 111 -9.14 34.24 37.78
C ASN A 111 -9.06 34.91 39.17
N VAL A 112 -8.09 35.79 39.34
CA VAL A 112 -7.86 36.52 40.61
C VAL A 112 -8.08 38.01 40.41
N LYS A 113 -8.89 38.61 41.27
CA LYS A 113 -9.21 40.03 41.24
C LYS A 113 -7.93 40.86 41.33
N GLY A 114 -7.77 41.84 40.40
CA GLY A 114 -6.61 42.73 40.38
C GLY A 114 -5.56 42.42 39.32
N TYR A 115 -5.65 41.26 38.63
CA TYR A 115 -4.76 40.93 37.52
C TYR A 115 -5.52 40.97 36.19
N ASN A 116 -4.92 41.63 35.17
CA ASN A 116 -5.42 41.52 33.77
C ASN A 116 -4.78 40.35 33.07
N LEU A 117 -5.16 39.12 33.49
CA LEU A 117 -4.58 37.87 33.01
C LEU A 117 -4.84 37.65 31.52
N LYS A 118 -6.01 38.09 31.04
CA LYS A 118 -6.40 37.94 29.64
C LYS A 118 -5.42 38.65 28.71
N ASN A 119 -5.08 39.91 29.01
CA ASN A 119 -4.12 40.66 28.22
C ASN A 119 -2.74 39.99 28.19
N ILE A 120 -2.25 39.54 29.33
CA ILE A 120 -0.94 38.84 29.41
C ILE A 120 -0.91 37.59 28.54
N MET A 121 -2.00 36.78 28.56
CA MET A 121 -2.08 35.53 27.77
C MET A 121 -2.21 35.82 26.28
N GLU A 122 -3.03 36.80 25.88
CA GLU A 122 -3.20 37.19 24.47
C GLU A 122 -1.89 37.77 23.89
N GLU A 123 -1.20 38.67 24.60
CA GLU A 123 0.09 39.21 24.20
C GLU A 123 1.17 38.12 24.05
N PHE A 124 1.19 37.15 24.99
CA PHE A 124 2.13 36.02 24.92
C PHE A 124 1.90 35.17 23.67
N ILE A 125 0.66 34.79 23.36
CA ILE A 125 0.31 33.98 22.20
C ILE A 125 0.64 34.73 20.90
N THR A 126 0.28 36.03 20.85
CA THR A 126 0.55 36.87 19.68
C THR A 126 2.05 36.98 19.42
N LEU A 127 2.82 37.31 20.45
CA LEU A 127 4.28 37.40 20.34
C LEU A 127 4.91 36.09 19.87
N ALA A 128 4.44 34.96 20.39
CA ALA A 128 4.97 33.66 19.99
C ALA A 128 4.68 33.35 18.51
N TRP A 129 3.51 33.72 17.98
CA TRP A 129 3.18 33.63 16.57
C TRP A 129 4.05 34.55 15.70
N ASP A 130 4.24 35.82 16.14
CA ASP A 130 5.10 36.80 15.46
C ASP A 130 6.55 36.32 15.37
N CYS A 131 7.02 35.58 16.39
CA CYS A 131 8.32 34.90 16.37
C CYS A 131 8.38 33.71 15.39
N GLY A 132 7.28 33.34 14.75
CA GLY A 132 7.20 32.24 13.78
C GLY A 132 7.04 30.86 14.41
N LEU A 133 6.69 30.76 15.70
CA LEU A 133 6.39 29.50 16.36
C LEU A 133 5.02 28.96 15.88
N LYS A 134 4.98 27.67 15.55
CA LYS A 134 3.73 26.97 15.29
C LYS A 134 3.14 26.47 16.61
N LEU A 135 2.36 27.32 17.29
CA LEU A 135 1.74 26.97 18.57
C LEU A 135 0.37 26.34 18.37
N GLY A 136 0.19 25.16 18.98
CA GLY A 136 -1.11 24.64 19.36
C GLY A 136 -1.45 25.12 20.78
N SER A 137 -2.06 26.30 20.89
CA SER A 137 -2.35 26.93 22.20
C SER A 137 -3.74 26.61 22.70
N ARG A 138 -3.85 26.30 24.01
CA ARG A 138 -5.09 26.18 24.76
C ARG A 138 -5.03 27.12 25.97
N VAL A 139 -6.18 27.66 26.36
CA VAL A 139 -6.31 28.51 27.54
C VAL A 139 -7.44 27.93 28.38
N HIS A 140 -7.15 27.55 29.63
CA HIS A 140 -8.16 26.97 30.51
C HIS A 140 -8.04 27.54 31.94
N GLU A 141 -9.17 27.87 32.52
CA GLU A 141 -9.27 28.09 33.95
C GLU A 141 -9.21 26.75 34.68
N LEU A 142 -8.54 26.67 35.82
CA LEU A 142 -8.36 25.41 36.58
C LEU A 142 -9.68 24.68 36.83
N LYS A 143 -10.76 25.43 37.17
CA LYS A 143 -12.07 24.86 37.46
C LYS A 143 -12.75 24.25 36.22
N GLU A 144 -12.43 24.68 35.02
CA GLU A 144 -13.07 24.27 33.75
C GLU A 144 -12.45 23.01 33.16
N ILE A 145 -11.22 22.62 33.57
CA ILE A 145 -10.48 21.48 33.03
C ILE A 145 -11.30 20.18 33.07
N SER A 146 -12.04 19.94 34.17
CA SER A 146 -12.79 18.69 34.31
C SER A 146 -13.95 18.58 33.30
N ASP A 147 -14.55 19.70 32.92
CA ASP A 147 -15.63 19.73 31.93
C ASP A 147 -15.11 19.70 30.50
N ALA A 148 -14.05 20.45 30.20
CA ALA A 148 -13.37 20.43 28.91
C ALA A 148 -12.93 19.00 28.52
N VAL A 149 -12.50 18.19 29.50
CA VAL A 149 -12.11 16.79 29.27
C VAL A 149 -13.29 15.88 28.91
N LYS A 150 -14.50 16.19 29.39
CA LYS A 150 -15.69 15.42 29.06
C LYS A 150 -16.17 15.68 27.64
N GLU A 151 -15.96 16.90 27.12
CA GLU A 151 -16.38 17.31 25.79
C GLU A 151 -15.48 16.76 24.67
N ASP A 152 -14.17 16.66 24.92
CA ASP A 152 -13.19 16.22 23.89
C ASP A 152 -12.15 15.25 24.46
N ILE A 153 -12.18 14.01 23.98
CA ILE A 153 -11.23 12.96 24.32
C ILE A 153 -9.77 13.31 23.96
N THR A 154 -9.57 14.19 22.96
CA THR A 154 -8.21 14.61 22.57
C THR A 154 -7.61 15.52 23.63
N ILE A 155 -8.44 16.32 24.32
CA ILE A 155 -8.03 17.10 25.47
C ILE A 155 -7.53 16.17 26.58
N LYS A 156 -8.31 15.12 26.92
CA LYS A 156 -7.89 14.16 27.93
C LYS A 156 -6.53 13.53 27.60
N SER A 157 -6.31 13.14 26.35
CA SER A 157 -5.04 12.56 25.94
C SER A 157 -3.87 13.53 26.08
N SER A 158 -4.03 14.80 25.68
CA SER A 158 -2.96 15.79 25.74
C SER A 158 -2.61 16.21 27.17
N ILE A 159 -3.60 16.33 28.08
CA ILE A 159 -3.34 16.68 29.49
C ILE A 159 -2.73 15.55 30.29
N LEU A 160 -2.96 14.27 29.91
CA LEU A 160 -2.23 13.13 30.52
C LEU A 160 -0.71 13.22 30.28
N GLU A 161 -0.29 14.01 29.30
CA GLU A 161 1.11 14.22 28.88
C GLU A 161 1.64 15.57 29.35
N SER A 162 0.92 16.27 30.22
CA SER A 162 1.25 17.63 30.64
C SER A 162 2.50 17.71 31.53
N ARG A 163 3.24 18.81 31.36
CA ARG A 163 4.44 19.14 32.12
C ARG A 163 4.53 20.66 32.34
N LEU A 164 4.78 21.07 33.59
CA LEU A 164 5.00 22.50 33.87
C LEU A 164 6.28 22.99 33.19
N ILE A 165 6.20 24.08 32.43
CA ILE A 165 7.34 24.79 31.86
C ILE A 165 7.77 25.91 32.82
N TYR A 166 6.82 26.81 33.19
CA TYR A 166 7.09 27.97 34.03
C TYR A 166 5.80 28.56 34.61
N GLY A 167 5.89 29.37 35.69
CA GLY A 167 4.77 30.09 36.28
C GLY A 167 4.40 29.61 37.67
N SER A 168 3.11 29.70 38.02
CA SER A 168 2.61 29.39 39.37
C SER A 168 2.71 27.92 39.73
N LYS A 169 3.56 27.58 40.69
CA LYS A 169 3.66 26.21 41.22
C LYS A 169 2.40 25.81 42.02
N ASN A 170 1.78 26.76 42.73
CA ASN A 170 0.54 26.49 43.48
C ASN A 170 -0.59 26.10 42.58
N LEU A 171 -0.76 26.82 41.44
CA LEU A 171 -1.72 26.49 40.43
C LEU A 171 -1.45 25.12 39.81
N TRP A 172 -0.16 24.82 39.56
CA TRP A 172 0.25 23.51 39.06
C TRP A 172 -0.10 22.38 40.03
N PHE A 173 0.12 22.53 41.35
CA PHE A 173 -0.32 21.51 42.33
C PHE A 173 -1.82 21.33 42.34
N GLY A 174 -2.59 22.41 42.23
CA GLY A 174 -4.04 22.34 42.05
C GLY A 174 -4.44 21.50 40.84
N TYR A 175 -3.74 21.75 39.72
CA TYR A 175 -3.97 21.01 38.47
C TYR A 175 -3.60 19.52 38.60
N GLU A 176 -2.51 19.15 39.24
CA GLU A 176 -2.13 17.75 39.45
C GLU A 176 -3.20 16.99 40.24
N ASN A 177 -3.85 17.64 41.22
CA ASN A 177 -4.98 17.07 41.94
C ASN A 177 -6.20 16.83 41.04
N VAL A 178 -6.52 17.79 40.14
CA VAL A 178 -7.57 17.64 39.14
C VAL A 178 -7.23 16.51 38.17
N LEU A 179 -5.99 16.44 37.68
CA LEU A 179 -5.49 15.40 36.80
C LEU A 179 -5.57 14.00 37.42
N SER A 180 -5.25 13.88 38.71
CA SER A 180 -5.41 12.63 39.47
C SER A 180 -6.86 12.13 39.48
N LYS A 181 -7.83 13.02 39.61
CA LYS A 181 -9.26 12.68 39.51
C LYS A 181 -9.65 12.27 38.09
N ILE A 182 -9.21 13.02 37.07
CA ILE A 182 -9.48 12.76 35.66
C ILE A 182 -8.97 11.37 35.24
N ARG A 183 -7.78 10.93 35.74
CA ARG A 183 -7.24 9.58 35.47
C ARG A 183 -8.20 8.47 35.92
N LYS A 184 -8.95 8.67 36.99
CA LYS A 184 -9.85 7.68 37.57
C LYS A 184 -11.28 7.73 37.00
N THR A 185 -11.62 8.85 36.33
CA THR A 185 -12.99 9.08 35.82
C THR A 185 -13.11 8.52 34.39
N ASN A 186 -14.20 7.81 34.10
CA ASN A 186 -14.57 7.31 32.77
C ASN A 186 -13.43 6.54 32.05
N GLN A 187 -12.70 5.70 32.80
CA GLN A 187 -11.56 4.94 32.23
C GLN A 187 -11.99 4.00 31.11
N LYS A 188 -13.11 3.26 31.29
CA LYS A 188 -13.61 2.29 30.32
C LYS A 188 -14.00 2.98 29.01
N GLU A 189 -14.72 4.08 29.09
CA GLU A 189 -15.17 4.86 27.93
C GLU A 189 -13.95 5.40 27.14
N PHE A 190 -13.00 6.06 27.82
CA PHE A 190 -11.78 6.54 27.20
C PHE A 190 -10.99 5.43 26.50
N ILE A 191 -10.89 4.24 27.11
CA ILE A 191 -10.19 3.08 26.52
C ILE A 191 -10.91 2.65 25.24
N LEU A 192 -12.23 2.52 25.24
CA LEU A 192 -13.00 2.08 24.09
C LEU A 192 -12.88 3.07 22.92
N ASP A 193 -12.98 4.37 23.19
CA ASP A 193 -12.85 5.40 22.17
C ASP A 193 -11.45 5.43 21.56
N LYS A 194 -10.42 5.29 22.38
CA LYS A 194 -9.04 5.23 21.88
C LYS A 194 -8.75 3.95 21.08
N LEU A 195 -9.38 2.84 21.41
CA LEU A 195 -9.28 1.61 20.63
C LEU A 195 -9.95 1.78 19.25
N GLU A 196 -11.12 2.43 19.21
CA GLU A 196 -11.81 2.69 17.93
C GLU A 196 -11.04 3.73 17.08
N GLU A 197 -10.57 4.84 17.69
CA GLU A 197 -9.70 5.81 17.02
C GLU A 197 -8.47 5.10 16.40
N HIS A 198 -7.85 4.21 17.16
CA HIS A 198 -6.69 3.44 16.69
C HIS A 198 -7.04 2.53 15.50
N LYS A 199 -8.16 1.84 15.56
CA LYS A 199 -8.65 0.97 14.49
C LYS A 199 -8.88 1.77 13.19
N GLN A 200 -9.58 2.91 13.26
CA GLN A 200 -9.84 3.79 12.12
C GLN A 200 -8.51 4.34 11.53
N ARG A 201 -7.57 4.71 12.37
CA ARG A 201 -6.26 5.17 11.94
C ARG A 201 -5.46 4.09 11.19
N LEU A 202 -5.47 2.84 11.66
CA LEU A 202 -4.81 1.74 10.95
C LEU A 202 -5.47 1.39 9.62
N LEU A 203 -6.78 1.61 9.47
CA LEU A 203 -7.45 1.49 8.17
C LEU A 203 -6.99 2.57 7.19
N LYS A 204 -6.78 3.79 7.69
CA LYS A 204 -6.29 4.92 6.88
C LYS A 204 -4.80 4.79 6.52
N TYR A 205 -3.99 4.32 7.45
CA TYR A 205 -2.53 4.21 7.32
C TYR A 205 -2.04 2.76 7.56
N PRO A 206 -2.44 1.79 6.71
CA PRO A 206 -1.93 0.42 6.82
C PRO A 206 -0.43 0.36 6.54
N LEU A 207 0.21 -0.76 6.90
CA LEU A 207 1.61 -0.97 6.54
C LEU A 207 1.77 -1.05 5.02
N LYS A 208 2.47 -0.08 4.47
CA LYS A 208 2.80 0.03 3.04
C LYS A 208 4.31 0.21 2.87
N MET A 209 4.75 0.15 1.60
CA MET A 209 6.15 0.40 1.23
C MET A 209 6.61 1.83 1.52
N GLU A 210 5.69 2.78 1.52
CA GLU A 210 5.90 4.15 1.95
C GLU A 210 5.13 4.39 3.25
N PRO A 211 5.71 3.96 4.41
CA PRO A 211 4.98 3.98 5.67
C PRO A 211 4.88 5.37 6.27
N ASN A 212 3.74 5.67 6.91
CA ASN A 212 3.66 6.80 7.84
C ASN A 212 4.18 6.35 9.22
N ILE A 213 5.32 6.91 9.62
CA ILE A 213 6.01 6.51 10.86
C ILE A 213 5.42 7.10 12.13
N LYS A 214 4.49 8.03 12.01
CA LYS A 214 3.77 8.63 13.15
C LYS A 214 2.42 7.97 13.35
N ASP A 215 1.55 8.03 12.35
CA ASP A 215 0.15 7.63 12.45
C ASP A 215 -0.11 6.22 11.92
N GLY A 216 0.84 5.61 11.19
CA GLY A 216 0.72 4.31 10.57
C GLY A 216 0.97 3.13 11.51
N TYR A 217 0.92 1.95 10.93
CA TYR A 217 1.21 0.68 11.59
C TYR A 217 2.60 0.70 12.26
N GLY A 218 2.66 0.43 13.56
CA GLY A 218 3.89 0.47 14.34
C GLY A 218 4.47 1.88 14.53
N GLY A 219 3.71 2.93 14.19
CA GLY A 219 4.15 4.31 14.32
C GLY A 219 4.11 4.83 15.76
N ILE A 220 4.59 6.05 15.93
CA ILE A 220 4.73 6.70 17.26
C ILE A 220 3.40 6.77 18.01
N ARG A 221 2.28 6.92 17.30
CA ARG A 221 0.93 6.96 17.90
C ARG A 221 0.54 5.67 18.62
N GLU A 222 1.04 4.52 18.18
CA GLU A 222 0.82 3.25 18.90
C GLU A 222 1.57 3.25 20.24
N SER A 223 2.79 3.78 20.28
CA SER A 223 3.54 3.95 21.52
C SER A 223 2.86 4.93 22.47
N ASN A 224 2.28 6.03 21.93
CA ASN A 224 1.51 6.99 22.72
C ASN A 224 0.25 6.33 23.32
N MET A 225 -0.46 5.53 22.52
CA MET A 225 -1.63 4.79 23.00
C MET A 225 -1.30 3.88 24.16
N MET A 226 -0.21 3.11 24.07
CA MET A 226 0.27 2.28 25.18
C MET A 226 0.59 3.11 26.43
N TYR A 227 1.23 4.27 26.25
CA TYR A 227 1.52 5.20 27.33
C TYR A 227 0.24 5.71 27.99
N TRP A 228 -0.75 6.15 27.24
CA TRP A 228 -2.03 6.64 27.79
C TRP A 228 -2.74 5.57 28.60
N MET A 229 -2.78 4.32 28.09
CA MET A 229 -3.36 3.19 28.82
C MET A 229 -2.59 2.89 30.11
N ALA A 230 -1.26 2.92 30.08
CA ALA A 230 -0.44 2.75 31.26
C ALA A 230 -0.66 3.86 32.31
N ASN A 231 -0.76 5.11 31.84
CA ASN A 231 -1.00 6.27 32.72
C ASN A 231 -2.37 6.20 33.39
N ILE A 232 -3.42 5.89 32.65
CA ILE A 232 -4.79 5.82 33.19
C ILE A 232 -4.97 4.63 34.13
N LEU A 233 -4.47 3.44 33.75
CA LEU A 233 -4.75 2.20 34.48
C LEU A 233 -3.80 1.99 35.69
N TYR A 234 -2.57 2.44 35.57
CA TYR A 234 -1.52 2.18 36.60
C TYR A 234 -0.94 3.47 37.19
N GLY A 235 -1.34 4.65 36.69
CA GLY A 235 -0.75 5.92 37.10
C GLY A 235 0.70 6.10 36.64
N ALA A 236 1.19 5.27 35.74
CA ALA A 236 2.56 5.28 35.28
C ALA A 236 2.86 6.57 34.50
N THR A 237 3.81 7.35 34.98
CA THR A 237 4.32 8.54 34.30
C THR A 237 5.41 8.20 33.31
N ASN A 238 6.03 7.03 33.46
CA ASN A 238 7.01 6.47 32.54
C ASN A 238 6.69 4.99 32.31
N THR A 239 6.63 4.56 31.05
CA THR A 239 6.39 3.15 30.71
C THR A 239 7.48 2.21 31.27
N LYS A 240 8.68 2.71 31.56
CA LYS A 240 9.75 1.95 32.20
C LYS A 240 9.34 1.42 33.58
N ASP A 241 8.47 2.10 34.30
CA ASP A 241 8.00 1.73 35.63
C ASP A 241 7.21 0.41 35.64
N LEU A 242 6.80 -0.06 34.49
CA LEU A 242 6.06 -1.32 34.31
C LEU A 242 6.95 -2.53 34.03
N ILE A 243 8.28 -2.36 33.96
CA ILE A 243 9.24 -3.47 33.82
C ILE A 243 9.14 -4.38 35.04
N GLY A 244 9.18 -5.67 34.82
CA GLY A 244 9.07 -6.71 35.87
C GLY A 244 7.62 -7.01 36.28
N THR A 245 6.68 -6.09 36.09
CA THR A 245 5.25 -6.30 36.41
C THR A 245 4.41 -6.63 35.17
N GLN A 246 4.55 -5.90 34.08
CA GLN A 246 3.76 -6.07 32.86
C GLN A 246 4.55 -6.71 31.71
N PHE A 247 5.85 -6.46 31.63
CA PHE A 247 6.75 -7.01 30.61
C PHE A 247 8.16 -7.16 31.18
N THR A 248 8.98 -7.95 30.48
CA THR A 248 10.38 -8.16 30.86
C THR A 248 11.27 -7.01 30.38
N GLU A 249 12.45 -6.90 30.96
CA GLU A 249 13.44 -5.91 30.54
C GLU A 249 13.88 -6.12 29.07
N ASP A 250 14.05 -7.37 28.63
CA ASP A 250 14.44 -7.68 27.26
C ASP A 250 13.37 -7.30 26.23
N GLU A 251 12.08 -7.54 26.54
CA GLU A 251 10.96 -7.12 25.69
C GLU A 251 10.94 -5.60 25.56
N TYR A 252 11.10 -4.89 26.68
CA TYR A 252 11.12 -3.43 26.71
C TYR A 252 12.34 -2.86 25.98
N LYS A 253 13.51 -3.44 26.16
CA LYS A 253 14.75 -3.00 25.49
C LYS A 253 14.62 -3.07 23.96
N LYS A 254 14.11 -4.19 23.41
CA LYS A 254 13.89 -4.34 21.97
C LYS A 254 12.93 -3.28 21.43
N TYR A 255 11.82 -3.09 22.13
CA TYR A 255 10.84 -2.06 21.78
C TYR A 255 11.46 -0.65 21.81
N ARG A 256 12.20 -0.32 22.87
CA ARG A 256 12.85 1.00 23.03
C ARG A 256 13.89 1.27 21.94
N GLN A 257 14.67 0.28 21.57
CA GLN A 257 15.64 0.42 20.47
C GLN A 257 14.96 0.67 19.13
N ALA A 258 13.84 -0.01 18.87
CA ALA A 258 13.05 0.22 17.67
C ALA A 258 12.44 1.62 17.64
N LEU A 259 11.84 2.06 18.75
CA LEU A 259 11.24 3.40 18.87
C LEU A 259 12.29 4.50 18.73
N GLU A 260 13.47 4.31 19.34
CA GLU A 260 14.60 5.23 19.22
C GLU A 260 15.01 5.43 17.76
N PHE A 261 15.11 4.35 16.99
CA PHE A 261 15.42 4.45 15.57
C PHE A 261 14.32 5.18 14.78
N ILE A 262 13.04 4.95 15.08
CA ILE A 262 11.94 5.68 14.43
C ILE A 262 11.96 7.18 14.78
N PHE A 263 12.40 7.56 15.98
CA PHE A 263 12.63 8.96 16.32
C PHE A 263 13.75 9.58 15.49
N GLN A 264 14.86 8.86 15.27
CA GLN A 264 15.95 9.29 14.39
C GLN A 264 15.44 9.49 12.94
N VAL A 265 14.68 8.51 12.42
CA VAL A 265 14.06 8.61 11.09
C VAL A 265 13.18 9.85 11.00
N ARG A 266 12.35 10.13 12.00
CA ARG A 266 11.44 11.27 12.01
C ARG A 266 12.17 12.60 11.98
N ASN A 267 13.22 12.75 12.79
CA ASN A 267 14.03 13.94 12.79
C ASN A 267 14.74 14.15 11.46
N ALA A 268 15.30 13.10 10.88
CA ALA A 268 15.95 13.18 9.58
C ALA A 268 14.96 13.57 8.47
N LEU A 269 13.73 13.01 8.47
CA LEU A 269 12.68 13.39 7.52
C LEU A 269 12.30 14.87 7.63
N HIS A 270 12.04 15.35 8.85
CA HIS A 270 11.71 16.76 9.09
C HIS A 270 12.83 17.68 8.64
N ASN A 271 14.06 17.27 8.88
CA ASN A 271 15.25 18.03 8.53
C ASN A 271 15.43 18.12 6.99
N ILE A 272 15.29 16.99 6.28
CA ILE A 272 15.35 16.95 4.81
C ILE A 272 14.23 17.80 4.20
N ALA A 273 13.00 17.59 4.66
CA ALA A 273 11.83 18.28 4.10
C ALA A 273 11.69 19.75 4.53
N ARG A 274 12.47 20.22 5.50
CA ARG A 274 12.35 21.56 6.14
C ARG A 274 10.93 21.88 6.60
N LYS A 275 10.14 20.86 6.87
CA LYS A 275 8.75 20.95 7.34
C LYS A 275 8.35 19.66 8.03
N LYS A 276 7.15 19.63 8.60
CA LYS A 276 6.55 18.42 9.16
C LYS A 276 6.36 17.38 8.06
N GLN A 277 7.05 16.25 8.16
CA GLN A 277 6.99 15.12 7.23
C GLN A 277 7.09 13.81 8.00
N ASP A 278 6.00 13.07 8.04
CA ASP A 278 5.88 11.80 8.76
C ASP A 278 5.73 10.59 7.80
N GLN A 279 5.67 10.84 6.48
CA GLN A 279 5.61 9.81 5.43
C GLN A 279 7.01 9.57 4.86
N VAL A 280 7.47 8.33 4.88
CA VAL A 280 8.68 7.92 4.16
C VAL A 280 8.28 7.63 2.72
N THR A 281 8.78 8.42 1.77
CA THR A 281 8.51 8.26 0.34
C THR A 281 9.76 7.81 -0.41
N PHE A 282 9.61 7.19 -1.58
CA PHE A 282 10.76 6.66 -2.32
C PHE A 282 11.68 7.75 -2.84
N ASP A 283 11.18 8.94 -3.14
CA ASP A 283 11.96 10.11 -3.57
C ASP A 283 12.88 10.64 -2.46
N ILE A 284 12.43 10.65 -1.21
CA ILE A 284 13.21 11.09 -0.05
C ILE A 284 14.18 10.02 0.45
N LEU A 285 13.91 8.75 0.18
CA LEU A 285 14.64 7.61 0.75
C LEU A 285 16.16 7.63 0.49
N PRO A 286 16.68 8.02 -0.71
CA PRO A 286 18.13 8.07 -0.96
C PRO A 286 18.86 9.07 -0.07
N GLU A 287 18.26 10.23 0.19
CA GLU A 287 18.82 11.25 1.08
C GLU A 287 18.69 10.81 2.55
N LEU A 288 17.52 10.30 2.94
CA LEU A 288 17.24 9.77 4.27
C LEU A 288 18.23 8.66 4.65
N SER A 289 18.47 7.70 3.75
CA SER A 289 19.40 6.59 4.00
C SER A 289 20.82 7.08 4.21
N SER A 290 21.27 8.09 3.46
CA SER A 290 22.58 8.71 3.63
C SER A 290 22.68 9.43 4.97
N LYS A 291 21.69 10.23 5.33
CA LYS A 291 21.64 11.01 6.58
C LYS A 291 21.61 10.11 7.83
N LEU A 292 20.98 8.94 7.73
CA LEU A 292 20.97 7.92 8.78
C LEU A 292 22.24 7.03 8.79
N GLY A 293 23.23 7.34 7.96
CA GLY A 293 24.53 6.66 7.94
C GLY A 293 24.55 5.29 7.27
N PHE A 294 23.50 4.95 6.49
CA PHE A 294 23.52 3.70 5.73
C PHE A 294 24.47 3.80 4.54
N LYS A 295 25.21 2.73 4.31
CA LYS A 295 26.16 2.60 3.20
C LYS A 295 25.78 1.42 2.31
N ASN A 296 26.09 1.53 1.02
CA ASN A 296 25.94 0.40 0.11
C ASN A 296 26.82 -0.76 0.58
N LYS A 297 26.29 -1.97 0.48
CA LYS A 297 27.00 -3.23 0.68
C LYS A 297 27.08 -3.98 -0.63
N PRO A 298 28.00 -4.95 -0.80
CA PRO A 298 28.19 -5.66 -2.09
C PRO A 298 26.91 -6.25 -2.70
N ARG A 299 25.87 -6.47 -1.89
CA ARG A 299 24.62 -7.14 -2.31
C ARG A 299 23.36 -6.34 -2.05
N TYR A 300 23.45 -5.16 -1.41
CA TYR A 300 22.29 -4.38 -0.98
C TYR A 300 22.59 -2.89 -1.05
N THR A 301 21.68 -2.15 -1.66
CA THR A 301 21.73 -0.68 -1.64
C THR A 301 21.47 -0.14 -0.23
N LYS A 302 21.99 1.05 0.07
CA LYS A 302 21.75 1.74 1.33
C LYS A 302 20.25 1.95 1.58
N ASP A 303 19.48 2.25 0.53
CA ASP A 303 18.05 2.53 0.60
C ASP A 303 17.26 1.28 1.00
N ARG A 304 17.61 0.13 0.44
CA ARG A 304 17.05 -1.16 0.81
C ARG A 304 17.32 -1.51 2.27
N LEU A 305 18.56 -1.30 2.73
CA LEU A 305 18.93 -1.56 4.12
C LEU A 305 18.19 -0.63 5.09
N CYS A 306 18.08 0.64 4.74
CA CYS A 306 17.36 1.64 5.51
C CYS A 306 15.88 1.28 5.62
N MET A 307 15.20 1.04 4.49
CA MET A 307 13.79 0.69 4.47
C MET A 307 13.49 -0.62 5.22
N THR A 308 14.32 -1.66 5.04
CA THR A 308 14.20 -2.91 5.80
C THR A 308 14.28 -2.64 7.30
N LYS A 309 15.20 -1.78 7.74
CA LYS A 309 15.33 -1.43 9.17
C LYS A 309 14.11 -0.66 9.67
N ILE A 310 13.57 0.29 8.89
CA ILE A 310 12.35 1.04 9.23
C ILE A 310 11.18 0.06 9.41
N LEU A 311 10.91 -0.80 8.41
CA LEU A 311 9.82 -1.77 8.45
C LEU A 311 9.93 -2.72 9.65
N SER A 312 11.14 -3.22 9.92
CA SER A 312 11.41 -4.08 11.07
C SER A 312 11.14 -3.38 12.40
N CYS A 313 11.55 -2.11 12.53
CA CYS A 313 11.27 -1.34 13.76
C CYS A 313 9.77 -1.10 13.94
N LEU A 314 9.04 -0.76 12.86
CA LEU A 314 7.58 -0.60 12.91
C LEU A 314 6.89 -1.91 13.31
N HIS A 315 7.34 -3.04 12.80
CA HIS A 315 6.82 -4.35 13.19
C HIS A 315 7.05 -4.65 14.69
N ILE A 316 8.25 -4.39 15.19
CA ILE A 316 8.59 -4.58 16.61
C ILE A 316 7.70 -3.69 17.49
N ILE A 317 7.55 -2.41 17.15
CA ILE A 317 6.73 -1.47 17.90
C ILE A 317 5.26 -1.94 17.91
N HIS A 318 4.70 -2.27 16.75
CA HIS A 318 3.33 -2.76 16.66
C HIS A 318 3.10 -4.03 17.50
N SER A 319 3.98 -5.02 17.35
CA SER A 319 3.86 -6.29 18.09
C SER A 319 3.85 -6.07 19.60
N PHE A 320 4.77 -5.23 20.10
CA PHE A 320 4.87 -4.93 21.53
C PHE A 320 3.67 -4.10 22.02
N THR A 321 3.40 -2.96 21.38
CA THR A 321 2.35 -2.02 21.84
C THR A 321 0.96 -2.63 21.77
N ALA A 322 0.61 -3.32 20.68
CA ALA A 322 -0.69 -3.97 20.55
C ALA A 322 -0.89 -5.08 21.60
N THR A 323 0.18 -5.81 21.94
CA THR A 323 0.13 -6.83 22.99
C THR A 323 -0.05 -6.20 24.36
N MET A 324 0.70 -5.12 24.65
CA MET A 324 0.62 -4.46 25.95
C MET A 324 -0.73 -3.73 26.15
N VAL A 325 -1.19 -3.02 25.15
CA VAL A 325 -2.53 -2.39 25.18
C VAL A 325 -3.61 -3.43 25.49
N LYS A 326 -3.59 -4.58 24.79
CA LYS A 326 -4.56 -5.65 25.07
C LYS A 326 -4.43 -6.24 26.46
N LYS A 327 -3.18 -6.39 26.96
CA LYS A 327 -2.90 -6.88 28.31
C LYS A 327 -3.41 -5.91 29.37
N PHE A 328 -3.12 -4.62 29.23
CA PHE A 328 -3.51 -3.57 30.16
C PHE A 328 -5.02 -3.41 30.24
N THR A 329 -5.69 -3.36 29.09
CA THR A 329 -7.14 -3.08 29.03
C THR A 329 -8.01 -4.28 29.34
N ARG A 330 -7.44 -5.49 29.36
CA ARG A 330 -8.21 -6.72 29.54
C ARG A 330 -9.07 -6.73 30.79
N GLN A 331 -8.50 -6.34 31.93
CA GLN A 331 -9.23 -6.36 33.22
C GLN A 331 -10.37 -5.35 33.23
N THR A 332 -10.16 -4.17 32.68
CA THR A 332 -11.14 -3.07 32.62
C THR A 332 -12.28 -3.37 31.65
N LEU A 333 -12.00 -4.04 30.52
CA LEU A 333 -12.99 -4.36 29.49
C LEU A 333 -13.67 -5.71 29.72
N PHE A 334 -13.13 -6.53 30.61
CA PHE A 334 -13.69 -7.84 30.90
C PHE A 334 -14.76 -7.76 31.98
N GLU A 335 -16.00 -8.05 31.61
CA GLU A 335 -17.11 -8.08 32.57
C GLU A 335 -17.23 -9.44 33.23
N ALA A 336 -17.52 -9.45 34.55
CA ALA A 336 -17.71 -10.69 35.33
C ALA A 336 -18.85 -11.55 34.75
N SER A 337 -19.86 -10.94 34.13
CA SER A 337 -20.96 -11.59 33.42
C SER A 337 -20.49 -12.46 32.23
N ASN A 338 -19.32 -12.24 31.70
CA ASN A 338 -18.72 -13.04 30.59
C ASN A 338 -18.02 -14.31 31.08
N ILE A 339 -17.75 -14.48 32.38
CA ILE A 339 -17.08 -15.66 32.93
C ILE A 339 -17.85 -16.95 32.65
N PRO A 340 -19.16 -17.05 32.86
CA PRO A 340 -19.96 -18.23 32.53
C PRO A 340 -19.93 -18.55 31.03
N LYS A 341 -19.96 -17.52 30.16
CA LYS A 341 -19.85 -17.68 28.69
C LYS A 341 -18.49 -18.28 28.30
N LEU A 342 -17.41 -17.79 28.88
CA LEU A 342 -16.07 -18.32 28.65
C LEU A 342 -15.92 -19.78 29.08
N LYS A 343 -16.54 -20.19 30.20
CA LYS A 343 -16.54 -21.59 30.64
C LYS A 343 -17.25 -22.52 29.65
N LYS A 344 -18.36 -22.08 29.05
CA LYS A 344 -19.09 -22.81 28.00
C LYS A 344 -18.28 -22.92 26.69
N LEU A 345 -17.45 -21.91 26.38
CA LEU A 345 -16.67 -21.83 25.14
C LEU A 345 -15.24 -22.41 25.30
N ARG A 346 -14.97 -23.08 26.43
CA ARG A 346 -13.68 -23.70 26.70
C ARG A 346 -13.43 -24.88 25.77
N LEU A 347 -12.39 -24.77 24.93
CA LEU A 347 -12.00 -25.83 24.01
C LEU A 347 -11.18 -26.90 24.71
N LYS A 348 -10.04 -26.55 25.31
CA LYS A 348 -9.09 -27.47 25.96
C LYS A 348 -8.07 -26.63 26.78
N LYS A 349 -7.66 -27.11 27.98
CA LYS A 349 -6.52 -26.59 28.77
C LYS A 349 -6.42 -25.04 28.79
N ASN A 350 -7.48 -24.33 29.15
CA ASN A 350 -7.53 -22.86 29.20
C ASN A 350 -7.42 -22.15 27.84
N LEU A 351 -7.86 -22.81 26.79
CA LEU A 351 -8.13 -22.22 25.48
C LEU A 351 -9.62 -21.95 25.32
N TYR A 352 -9.97 -20.82 24.73
CA TYR A 352 -11.34 -20.38 24.56
C TYR A 352 -11.53 -19.86 23.13
N ILE A 353 -12.66 -20.17 22.51
CA ILE A 353 -13.03 -19.65 21.19
C ILE A 353 -14.27 -18.78 21.34
N ILE A 354 -14.19 -17.56 20.80
CA ILE A 354 -15.30 -16.61 20.71
C ILE A 354 -15.25 -16.04 19.29
N ASP A 355 -16.36 -16.14 18.55
CA ASP A 355 -16.45 -15.63 17.17
C ASP A 355 -15.27 -16.05 16.29
N ASN A 356 -14.98 -17.35 16.25
CA ASN A 356 -13.85 -17.97 15.52
C ASN A 356 -12.46 -17.40 15.91
N THR A 357 -12.37 -16.74 17.08
CA THR A 357 -11.12 -16.18 17.61
C THR A 357 -10.65 -17.00 18.81
N LEU A 358 -9.42 -17.49 18.78
CA LEU A 358 -8.81 -18.23 19.88
C LEU A 358 -8.17 -17.31 20.91
N PHE A 359 -8.48 -17.51 22.17
CA PHE A 359 -7.96 -16.79 23.34
C PHE A 359 -7.26 -17.74 24.31
N CYS A 360 -6.31 -17.19 25.07
CA CYS A 360 -5.75 -17.85 26.25
C CYS A 360 -5.43 -16.84 27.38
N SER A 361 -4.94 -17.31 28.51
CA SER A 361 -4.42 -16.44 29.57
C SER A 361 -3.06 -15.86 29.15
N PHE A 362 -2.79 -14.58 29.44
CA PHE A 362 -1.46 -13.97 29.31
C PHE A 362 -0.42 -14.60 30.25
N HIS A 363 -0.86 -15.23 31.35
CA HIS A 363 -0.03 -15.94 32.33
C HIS A 363 0.15 -17.42 31.99
N ARG A 364 -0.24 -17.86 30.78
CA ARG A 364 -0.05 -19.26 30.38
C ARG A 364 1.43 -19.58 30.33
N LYS A 365 1.82 -20.74 30.93
CA LYS A 365 3.22 -21.18 30.99
C LYS A 365 3.80 -21.37 29.59
N GLU A 366 5.06 -21.01 29.42
CA GLU A 366 5.83 -21.21 28.20
C GLU A 366 5.90 -22.69 27.82
N GLN A 367 5.99 -22.95 26.54
CA GLN A 367 6.13 -24.29 25.97
C GLN A 367 7.18 -24.35 24.88
N THR A 368 7.53 -25.55 24.43
CA THR A 368 8.42 -25.71 23.28
C THR A 368 7.70 -25.42 21.97
N LEU A 369 8.43 -25.02 20.93
CA LEU A 369 7.87 -24.82 19.59
C LEU A 369 7.13 -26.06 19.10
N ASN A 370 7.66 -27.26 19.33
CA ASN A 370 7.03 -28.51 18.91
C ASN A 370 5.67 -28.73 19.59
N THR A 371 5.57 -28.45 20.88
CA THR A 371 4.30 -28.54 21.63
C THR A 371 3.29 -27.51 21.11
N LEU A 372 3.75 -26.28 20.80
CA LEU A 372 2.90 -25.25 20.18
C LEU A 372 2.34 -25.72 18.84
N LEU A 373 3.20 -26.26 17.95
CA LEU A 373 2.75 -26.73 16.63
C LEU A 373 1.77 -27.90 16.75
N LYS A 374 1.98 -28.84 17.67
CA LYS A 374 1.01 -29.91 17.96
C LYS A 374 -0.32 -29.37 18.43
N GLU A 375 -0.33 -28.35 19.30
CA GLU A 375 -1.55 -27.69 19.73
C GLU A 375 -2.27 -27.03 18.53
N LEU A 376 -1.55 -26.36 17.62
CA LEU A 376 -2.11 -25.74 16.42
C LEU A 376 -2.69 -26.78 15.43
N ILE A 377 -2.10 -27.99 15.38
CA ILE A 377 -2.62 -29.10 14.56
C ILE A 377 -3.97 -29.57 15.07
N GLU A 378 -4.13 -29.63 16.39
CA GLU A 378 -5.36 -30.09 17.06
C GLU A 378 -6.49 -29.04 17.04
N LEU A 379 -6.22 -27.79 16.68
CA LEU A 379 -7.25 -26.76 16.63
C LEU A 379 -8.29 -27.04 15.54
N PRO A 380 -9.56 -26.74 15.82
CA PRO A 380 -10.63 -26.76 14.83
C PRO A 380 -10.31 -25.91 13.60
N VAL A 381 -10.84 -26.31 12.45
CA VAL A 381 -10.60 -25.63 11.16
C VAL A 381 -11.29 -24.27 11.10
N ASP A 382 -12.35 -24.05 11.86
CA ASP A 382 -13.12 -22.81 11.96
C ASP A 382 -12.42 -21.70 12.77
N VAL A 383 -11.26 -21.97 13.37
CA VAL A 383 -10.42 -20.93 13.97
C VAL A 383 -9.82 -20.06 12.88
N GLU A 384 -10.35 -18.85 12.76
CA GLU A 384 -9.94 -17.87 11.74
C GLU A 384 -9.01 -16.81 12.28
N ARG A 385 -9.02 -16.58 13.60
CA ARG A 385 -8.28 -15.49 14.24
C ARG A 385 -7.65 -15.93 15.55
N PHE A 386 -6.56 -15.29 15.90
CA PHE A 386 -5.86 -15.48 17.17
C PHE A 386 -5.81 -14.15 17.91
N ASP A 387 -6.30 -14.14 19.15
CA ASP A 387 -6.20 -12.97 20.01
C ASP A 387 -4.75 -12.68 20.40
N ARG A 388 -4.45 -11.45 20.75
CA ARG A 388 -3.11 -11.05 21.18
C ARG A 388 -2.60 -11.85 22.38
N SER A 389 -3.48 -12.35 23.23
CA SER A 389 -3.09 -13.23 24.35
C SER A 389 -2.46 -14.55 23.85
N TYR A 390 -3.01 -15.13 22.79
CA TYR A 390 -2.46 -16.34 22.20
C TYR A 390 -1.20 -16.07 21.37
N ILE A 391 -1.17 -14.95 20.63
CA ILE A 391 0.03 -14.51 19.89
C ILE A 391 1.20 -14.29 20.86
N TYR A 392 0.95 -13.63 22.00
CA TYR A 392 1.96 -13.41 23.04
C TYR A 392 2.44 -14.73 23.67
N TYR A 393 1.52 -15.65 23.94
CA TYR A 393 1.89 -17.00 24.40
C TYR A 393 2.76 -17.73 23.36
N ALA A 394 2.38 -17.68 22.08
CA ALA A 394 3.14 -18.31 21.01
C ALA A 394 4.54 -17.68 20.83
N SER A 395 4.67 -16.36 20.95
CA SER A 395 5.96 -15.65 20.79
C SER A 395 7.00 -16.02 21.84
N ARG A 396 6.56 -16.55 23.00
CA ARG A 396 7.46 -17.04 24.08
C ARG A 396 7.78 -18.53 23.98
N ALA A 397 7.44 -19.19 22.88
CA ALA A 397 7.78 -20.58 22.69
C ALA A 397 9.31 -20.79 22.69
N LYS A 398 9.79 -21.76 23.46
CA LYS A 398 11.21 -22.14 23.49
C LYS A 398 11.62 -22.75 22.15
N LEU A 399 12.55 -22.10 21.46
CA LEU A 399 13.00 -22.52 20.14
C LEU A 399 14.06 -23.61 20.24
N PRO A 400 14.00 -24.65 19.40
CA PRO A 400 15.06 -25.66 19.34
C PRO A 400 16.28 -25.11 18.58
N LYS A 401 17.46 -25.56 18.92
CA LYS A 401 18.70 -25.22 18.18
C LYS A 401 18.66 -25.75 16.74
N VAL A 402 18.07 -26.91 16.53
CA VAL A 402 17.96 -27.59 15.23
C VAL A 402 16.55 -28.16 15.09
N GLN A 403 15.98 -28.15 13.89
CA GLN A 403 14.68 -28.76 13.63
C GLN A 403 14.79 -30.31 13.66
N THR A 404 14.09 -30.92 14.61
CA THR A 404 14.00 -32.39 14.72
C THR A 404 13.07 -32.99 13.65
N LYS A 405 13.16 -34.31 13.40
CA LYS A 405 12.23 -35.01 12.51
C LYS A 405 10.76 -34.81 12.92
N GLU A 406 10.49 -34.87 14.23
CA GLU A 406 9.15 -34.66 14.78
C GLU A 406 8.63 -33.25 14.51
N LEU A 407 9.46 -32.23 14.71
CA LEU A 407 9.12 -30.83 14.40
C LEU A 407 8.82 -30.64 12.91
N LYS A 408 9.63 -31.24 12.01
CA LYS A 408 9.40 -31.20 10.57
C LYS A 408 8.10 -31.87 10.17
N LYS A 409 7.73 -33.00 10.81
CA LYS A 409 6.43 -33.67 10.62
C LYS A 409 5.27 -32.76 11.04
N SER A 410 5.40 -32.08 12.20
CA SER A 410 4.41 -31.10 12.66
C SER A 410 4.27 -29.93 11.67
N ILE A 411 5.38 -29.42 11.14
CA ILE A 411 5.38 -28.35 10.13
C ILE A 411 4.66 -28.82 8.85
N LYS A 412 4.98 -30.00 8.32
CA LYS A 412 4.29 -30.59 7.16
C LYS A 412 2.78 -30.63 7.37
N THR A 413 2.35 -31.11 8.53
CA THR A 413 0.92 -31.22 8.86
C THR A 413 0.26 -29.84 8.88
N ILE A 414 0.90 -28.81 9.45
CA ILE A 414 0.39 -27.43 9.43
C ILE A 414 0.29 -26.91 8.01
N LEU A 415 1.33 -27.07 7.19
CA LEU A 415 1.37 -26.63 5.80
C LEU A 415 0.27 -27.29 4.95
N SER A 416 -0.19 -28.47 5.33
CA SER A 416 -1.25 -29.22 4.66
C SER A 416 -2.67 -28.87 5.16
N LYS A 417 -2.81 -28.04 6.22
CA LYS A 417 -4.15 -27.71 6.76
C LYS A 417 -4.95 -26.82 5.79
N PRO A 418 -6.28 -26.99 5.69
CA PRO A 418 -7.13 -26.16 4.85
C PRO A 418 -7.17 -24.71 5.34
N ASN A 419 -7.09 -24.44 6.64
CA ASN A 419 -7.04 -23.12 7.25
C ASN A 419 -5.59 -22.63 7.49
N LEU A 420 -4.73 -22.77 6.49
CA LEU A 420 -3.30 -22.40 6.59
C LEU A 420 -3.08 -20.92 6.86
N TYR A 421 -3.90 -20.02 6.27
CA TYR A 421 -3.71 -18.57 6.39
C TYR A 421 -3.72 -18.08 7.85
N PRO A 422 -4.72 -18.36 8.70
CA PRO A 422 -4.68 -17.88 10.08
C PRO A 422 -3.50 -18.45 10.86
N LEU A 423 -3.07 -19.69 10.59
CA LEU A 423 -1.91 -20.31 11.23
C LEU A 423 -0.61 -19.63 10.83
N MET A 424 -0.41 -19.36 9.54
CA MET A 424 0.77 -18.65 9.06
C MET A 424 0.81 -17.19 9.55
N LYS A 425 -0.33 -16.52 9.62
CA LYS A 425 -0.46 -15.19 10.20
C LYS A 425 -0.13 -15.19 11.70
N LEU A 426 -0.53 -16.23 12.45
CA LEU A 426 -0.13 -16.40 13.85
C LEU A 426 1.39 -16.57 13.97
N ILE A 427 1.98 -17.50 13.18
CA ILE A 427 3.43 -17.78 13.19
C ILE A 427 4.23 -16.50 12.86
N TYR A 428 3.75 -15.71 11.90
CA TYR A 428 4.33 -14.41 11.56
C TYR A 428 4.26 -13.42 12.73
N ASN A 429 3.05 -13.19 13.25
CA ASN A 429 2.82 -12.22 14.33
C ASN A 429 3.53 -12.60 15.65
N ALA A 430 3.80 -13.89 15.85
CA ALA A 430 4.56 -14.39 16.98
C ALA A 430 6.09 -14.34 16.75
N GLY A 431 6.55 -13.90 15.57
CA GLY A 431 7.98 -13.85 15.23
C GLY A 431 8.63 -15.23 15.02
N LEU A 432 7.83 -16.24 14.68
CA LEU A 432 8.29 -17.63 14.61
C LEU A 432 8.66 -18.11 13.19
N PHE A 433 8.57 -17.25 12.17
CA PHE A 433 8.84 -17.64 10.78
C PHE A 433 10.21 -18.26 10.59
N GLN A 434 11.26 -17.67 11.16
CA GLN A 434 12.61 -18.22 11.04
C GLN A 434 12.77 -19.59 11.69
N ALA A 435 12.07 -19.83 12.79
CA ALA A 435 12.15 -21.10 13.50
C ALA A 435 11.35 -22.20 12.80
N VAL A 436 10.21 -21.85 12.20
CA VAL A 436 9.32 -22.79 11.48
C VAL A 436 9.79 -22.98 10.03
N LEU A 437 10.11 -21.90 9.35
CA LEU A 437 10.48 -21.85 7.93
C LEU A 437 11.79 -21.05 7.73
N PRO A 438 12.97 -21.64 7.99
CA PRO A 438 14.25 -20.90 7.96
C PRO A 438 14.55 -20.20 6.63
N SER A 439 14.07 -20.73 5.51
CA SER A 439 14.25 -20.15 4.18
C SER A 439 13.55 -18.81 3.98
N THR A 440 12.57 -18.45 4.84
CA THR A 440 11.84 -17.19 4.77
C THR A 440 12.59 -16.01 5.38
N LYS A 441 13.76 -16.25 6.01
CA LYS A 441 14.51 -15.20 6.73
C LYS A 441 14.72 -13.92 5.92
N LYS A 442 14.99 -14.04 4.62
CA LYS A 442 15.31 -12.89 3.77
C LYS A 442 14.09 -12.19 3.17
N MET A 443 12.90 -12.77 3.30
CA MET A 443 11.67 -12.14 2.86
C MET A 443 11.02 -11.27 3.95
N ILE A 444 11.40 -11.46 5.23
CA ILE A 444 10.82 -10.71 6.37
C ILE A 444 11.25 -9.26 6.29
N ASP A 445 10.27 -8.35 6.39
CA ASP A 445 10.43 -6.90 6.30
C ASP A 445 11.17 -6.45 5.02
N GLN A 446 11.16 -7.28 3.96
CA GLN A 446 11.88 -7.02 2.73
C GLN A 446 11.12 -6.03 1.85
N PRO A 447 11.67 -4.83 1.56
CA PRO A 447 11.03 -3.86 0.69
C PRO A 447 11.04 -4.28 -0.78
N GLN A 448 10.03 -3.80 -1.53
CA GLN A 448 9.87 -3.98 -2.97
C GLN A 448 9.86 -2.60 -3.65
N PHE A 449 10.83 -2.32 -4.53
CA PHE A 449 10.97 -1.03 -5.20
C PHE A 449 10.51 -1.09 -6.66
N ASP A 450 9.61 -2.00 -6.98
CA ASP A 450 9.10 -2.20 -8.33
C ASP A 450 7.90 -1.31 -8.68
N GLY A 451 7.47 -0.48 -7.75
CA GLY A 451 6.31 0.39 -7.92
C GLY A 451 4.95 -0.33 -7.95
N TYR A 452 4.92 -1.67 -7.98
CA TYR A 452 3.68 -2.46 -8.06
C TYR A 452 3.14 -2.85 -6.70
N HIS A 453 4.02 -3.33 -5.85
CA HIS A 453 3.62 -3.90 -4.57
C HIS A 453 3.42 -2.80 -3.53
N LEU A 454 2.24 -2.76 -2.94
CA LEU A 454 1.94 -1.85 -1.83
C LEU A 454 2.57 -2.31 -0.51
N HIS A 455 2.95 -3.58 -0.40
CA HIS A 455 3.38 -4.22 0.84
C HIS A 455 4.76 -4.86 0.74
N PRO A 456 5.49 -5.00 1.86
CA PRO A 456 6.70 -5.83 1.93
C PRO A 456 6.41 -7.27 1.52
N VAL A 457 7.47 -8.00 1.09
CA VAL A 457 7.36 -9.37 0.55
C VAL A 457 6.62 -10.33 1.48
N ASP A 458 6.90 -10.31 2.77
CA ASP A 458 6.26 -11.17 3.77
C ASP A 458 4.77 -10.89 3.93
N ILE A 459 4.39 -9.61 4.01
CA ILE A 459 2.98 -9.21 4.10
C ILE A 459 2.23 -9.53 2.81
N HIS A 460 2.87 -9.30 1.65
CA HIS A 460 2.32 -9.67 0.35
C HIS A 460 2.06 -11.19 0.29
N SER A 461 3.05 -12.02 0.63
CA SER A 461 2.92 -13.50 0.64
C SER A 461 1.82 -14.00 1.58
N ILE A 462 1.67 -13.39 2.77
CA ILE A 462 0.56 -13.71 3.69
C ILE A 462 -0.79 -13.31 3.09
N LYS A 463 -0.87 -12.17 2.38
CA LYS A 463 -2.10 -11.75 1.69
C LYS A 463 -2.43 -12.65 0.50
N THR A 464 -1.44 -13.04 -0.28
CA THR A 464 -1.61 -13.99 -1.39
C THR A 464 -2.18 -15.32 -0.88
N LEU A 465 -1.65 -15.82 0.24
CA LEU A 465 -2.21 -16.99 0.92
C LEU A 465 -3.66 -16.75 1.39
N LYS A 466 -4.01 -15.56 1.88
CA LYS A 466 -5.40 -15.23 2.25
C LYS A 466 -6.34 -15.39 1.06
N PHE A 467 -5.98 -14.86 -0.09
CA PHE A 467 -6.81 -14.96 -1.31
C PHE A 467 -6.95 -16.40 -1.81
N SER A 468 -5.95 -17.27 -1.59
CA SER A 468 -6.06 -18.69 -1.93
C SER A 468 -7.09 -19.48 -1.10
N GLN A 469 -7.51 -18.93 0.05
CA GLN A 469 -8.55 -19.52 0.89
C GLN A 469 -9.94 -18.90 0.67
N ASN A 470 -10.01 -17.77 0.01
CA ASN A 470 -11.27 -17.08 -0.30
C ASN A 470 -11.19 -16.49 -1.71
N ILE A 471 -11.40 -17.34 -2.71
CA ILE A 471 -11.45 -16.94 -4.12
C ILE A 471 -12.84 -16.35 -4.39
N GLU A 472 -12.88 -15.09 -4.79
CA GLU A 472 -14.12 -14.34 -5.03
C GLU A 472 -14.56 -14.40 -6.51
N ASP A 473 -13.61 -14.47 -7.46
CA ASP A 473 -13.95 -14.60 -8.89
C ASP A 473 -14.69 -15.92 -9.16
N PRO A 474 -15.91 -15.86 -9.73
CA PRO A 474 -16.74 -17.07 -9.91
C PRO A 474 -16.12 -18.12 -10.82
N TYR A 475 -15.42 -17.70 -11.89
CA TYR A 475 -14.82 -18.61 -12.83
C TYR A 475 -13.62 -19.35 -12.24
N ILE A 476 -12.73 -18.62 -11.59
CA ILE A 476 -11.55 -19.19 -10.93
C ILE A 476 -11.96 -20.06 -9.74
N LYS A 477 -13.01 -19.64 -9.03
CA LYS A 477 -13.60 -20.42 -7.92
C LYS A 477 -14.13 -21.76 -8.41
N SER A 478 -14.77 -21.81 -9.58
CA SER A 478 -15.21 -23.11 -10.14
C SER A 478 -14.02 -24.02 -10.44
N ILE A 479 -12.96 -23.49 -11.07
CA ILE A 479 -11.72 -24.26 -11.33
C ILE A 479 -11.11 -24.75 -10.02
N PHE A 480 -11.02 -23.88 -9.00
CA PHE A 480 -10.43 -24.24 -7.71
C PHE A 480 -11.25 -25.28 -6.95
N ASN A 481 -12.57 -25.24 -7.03
CA ASN A 481 -13.44 -26.22 -6.40
C ASN A 481 -13.23 -27.63 -6.97
N ASP A 482 -12.98 -27.74 -8.28
CA ASP A 482 -12.72 -28.99 -8.99
C ASP A 482 -11.33 -29.60 -8.69
N LEU A 483 -10.45 -28.87 -8.00
CA LEU A 483 -9.12 -29.36 -7.63
C LEU A 483 -9.21 -30.40 -6.51
N THR A 484 -8.32 -31.38 -6.57
CA THR A 484 -8.13 -32.34 -5.49
C THR A 484 -7.61 -31.65 -4.22
N ASN A 485 -7.69 -32.30 -3.08
CA ASN A 485 -7.16 -31.76 -1.83
C ASN A 485 -5.65 -31.50 -1.91
N GLU A 486 -4.87 -32.35 -2.56
CA GLU A 486 -3.43 -32.17 -2.75
C GLU A 486 -3.13 -30.95 -3.65
N GLN A 487 -3.91 -30.76 -4.71
CA GLN A 487 -3.82 -29.60 -5.58
C GLN A 487 -4.20 -28.29 -4.85
N LYS A 488 -5.22 -28.33 -3.99
CA LYS A 488 -5.58 -27.17 -3.12
C LYS A 488 -4.47 -26.84 -2.13
N ILE A 489 -3.77 -27.83 -1.58
CA ILE A 489 -2.56 -27.64 -0.78
C ILE A 489 -1.48 -26.96 -1.63
N MET A 490 -1.25 -27.46 -2.85
CA MET A 490 -0.28 -26.89 -3.78
C MET A 490 -0.53 -25.41 -4.04
N VAL A 491 -1.77 -25.01 -4.39
CA VAL A 491 -2.12 -23.61 -4.62
C VAL A 491 -1.79 -22.75 -3.40
N ARG A 492 -2.17 -23.20 -2.19
CA ARG A 492 -1.88 -22.45 -0.95
C ARG A 492 -0.37 -22.30 -0.70
N LEU A 493 0.39 -23.36 -0.90
CA LEU A 493 1.84 -23.31 -0.69
C LEU A 493 2.54 -22.47 -1.75
N VAL A 494 2.17 -22.60 -3.02
CA VAL A 494 2.74 -21.76 -4.07
C VAL A 494 2.35 -20.29 -3.85
N ALA A 495 1.08 -19.99 -3.53
CA ALA A 495 0.62 -18.65 -3.20
C ALA A 495 1.43 -18.00 -2.05
N PHE A 496 1.85 -18.79 -1.06
CA PHE A 496 2.66 -18.28 0.04
C PHE A 496 4.14 -18.16 -0.33
N PHE A 497 4.68 -19.09 -1.11
CA PHE A 497 6.12 -19.18 -1.39
C PHE A 497 6.56 -18.64 -2.77
N HIS A 498 5.64 -18.09 -3.59
CA HIS A 498 5.98 -17.64 -4.95
C HIS A 498 7.16 -16.66 -4.96
N ASP A 499 7.22 -15.78 -4.00
CA ASP A 499 8.23 -14.73 -3.84
C ASP A 499 9.36 -15.06 -2.84
N ILE A 500 9.48 -16.31 -2.39
CA ILE A 500 10.50 -16.70 -1.40
C ILE A 500 11.93 -16.43 -1.86
N GLY A 501 12.16 -16.30 -3.16
CA GLY A 501 13.44 -15.94 -3.77
C GLY A 501 13.84 -14.50 -3.61
N LYS A 502 12.90 -13.56 -3.39
CA LYS A 502 13.16 -12.12 -3.23
C LYS A 502 14.10 -11.83 -2.05
N GLY A 503 14.73 -10.67 -2.07
CA GLY A 503 15.73 -10.30 -1.07
C GLY A 503 17.12 -10.88 -1.31
N ARG A 504 17.39 -11.46 -2.49
CA ARG A 504 18.68 -12.00 -2.92
C ARG A 504 19.14 -11.31 -4.19
N THR A 505 20.37 -11.55 -4.61
CA THR A 505 20.99 -10.89 -5.79
C THR A 505 20.74 -11.63 -7.11
N GLU A 506 20.49 -12.94 -7.02
CA GLU A 506 20.15 -13.77 -8.18
C GLU A 506 18.67 -13.60 -8.53
N ASP A 507 18.32 -13.99 -9.75
CA ASP A 507 16.92 -14.03 -10.20
C ASP A 507 16.04 -14.77 -9.17
N HIS A 508 15.04 -14.05 -8.64
CA HIS A 508 14.22 -14.56 -7.56
C HIS A 508 13.36 -15.76 -7.96
N HIS A 509 13.04 -15.91 -9.24
CA HIS A 509 12.30 -17.05 -9.77
C HIS A 509 13.14 -18.34 -9.69
N ILE A 510 14.42 -18.26 -10.12
CA ILE A 510 15.36 -19.39 -10.07
C ILE A 510 15.68 -19.74 -8.61
N VAL A 511 15.93 -18.74 -7.80
CA VAL A 511 16.21 -18.95 -6.37
C VAL A 511 14.97 -19.49 -5.65
N GLY A 512 13.79 -18.97 -5.95
CA GLY A 512 12.52 -19.42 -5.40
C GLY A 512 12.27 -20.90 -5.69
N GLU A 513 12.48 -21.31 -6.93
CA GLU A 513 12.41 -22.73 -7.33
C GLU A 513 13.32 -23.61 -6.48
N LYS A 514 14.61 -23.24 -6.35
CA LYS A 514 15.59 -24.00 -5.56
C LYS A 514 15.20 -24.08 -4.08
N LEU A 515 14.75 -22.98 -3.51
CA LEU A 515 14.36 -22.91 -2.10
C LEU A 515 13.09 -23.73 -1.84
N PHE A 516 12.10 -23.63 -2.72
CA PHE A 516 10.88 -24.44 -2.61
C PHE A 516 11.20 -25.93 -2.66
N LYS A 517 12.03 -26.37 -3.64
CA LYS A 517 12.47 -27.78 -3.74
C LYS A 517 13.16 -28.25 -2.46
N SER A 518 14.15 -27.53 -1.99
CA SER A 518 14.91 -27.89 -0.79
C SER A 518 14.03 -27.97 0.44
N MET A 519 13.13 -26.99 0.61
CA MET A 519 12.26 -26.91 1.77
C MET A 519 11.20 -28.01 1.77
N MET A 520 10.50 -28.24 0.66
CA MET A 520 9.49 -29.30 0.56
C MET A 520 10.10 -30.69 0.72
N LYS A 521 11.30 -30.90 0.17
CA LYS A 521 12.08 -32.14 0.39
C LYS A 521 12.42 -32.31 1.88
N SER A 522 12.81 -31.25 2.56
CA SER A 522 13.13 -31.33 4.00
C SER A 522 11.93 -31.67 4.89
N PHE A 523 10.72 -31.40 4.41
CA PHE A 523 9.45 -31.74 5.07
C PHE A 523 8.81 -33.03 4.53
N ASP A 524 9.54 -33.77 3.70
CA ASP A 524 9.14 -35.09 3.20
C ASP A 524 7.84 -35.08 2.36
N PHE A 525 7.67 -34.08 1.49
CA PHE A 525 6.66 -34.09 0.44
C PHE A 525 7.11 -35.04 -0.70
N ASN A 526 6.15 -35.54 -1.48
CA ASN A 526 6.48 -36.45 -2.60
C ASN A 526 7.19 -35.69 -3.74
N GLU A 527 7.95 -36.43 -4.56
CA GLU A 527 8.82 -35.85 -5.59
C GLU A 527 8.02 -35.15 -6.71
N GLU A 528 6.84 -35.70 -7.07
CA GLU A 528 5.96 -35.09 -8.10
C GLU A 528 5.41 -33.76 -7.62
N PHE A 529 4.92 -33.72 -6.38
CA PHE A 529 4.49 -32.49 -5.73
C PHE A 529 5.59 -31.43 -5.71
N ILE A 530 6.82 -31.85 -5.35
CA ILE A 530 7.97 -30.92 -5.30
C ILE A 530 8.29 -30.36 -6.69
N LYS A 531 8.31 -31.20 -7.74
CA LYS A 531 8.60 -30.79 -9.12
C LYS A 531 7.56 -29.83 -9.67
N LEU A 532 6.28 -30.14 -9.44
CA LEU A 532 5.16 -29.32 -9.90
C LEU A 532 5.16 -27.96 -9.18
N GLY A 533 5.22 -27.94 -7.85
CA GLY A 533 5.22 -26.71 -7.07
C GLY A 533 6.42 -25.81 -7.36
N ALA A 534 7.61 -26.39 -7.52
CA ALA A 534 8.81 -25.66 -7.88
C ALA A 534 8.70 -24.98 -9.26
N ARG A 535 8.08 -25.65 -10.25
CA ARG A 535 7.78 -25.06 -11.55
C ARG A 535 6.79 -23.91 -11.41
N LEU A 536 5.73 -24.07 -10.62
CA LEU A 536 4.76 -23.01 -10.39
C LEU A 536 5.39 -21.78 -9.71
N VAL A 537 6.27 -21.98 -8.73
CA VAL A 537 7.05 -20.89 -8.11
C VAL A 537 7.94 -20.20 -9.14
N ARG A 538 8.60 -20.96 -10.03
CA ARG A 538 9.48 -20.40 -11.07
C ARG A 538 8.71 -19.52 -12.06
N TYR A 539 7.52 -19.91 -12.44
CA TYR A 539 6.75 -19.26 -13.51
C TYR A 539 5.48 -18.57 -13.01
N HIS A 540 5.42 -18.21 -11.71
CA HIS A 540 4.20 -17.67 -11.11
C HIS A 540 3.70 -16.38 -11.77
N ASN A 541 4.59 -15.51 -12.25
CA ASN A 541 4.25 -14.25 -12.93
C ASN A 541 4.01 -14.43 -14.44
N MET A 542 4.34 -15.61 -15.02
CA MET A 542 4.34 -15.80 -16.47
C MET A 542 2.95 -15.64 -17.08
N MET A 543 1.92 -16.14 -16.40
CA MET A 543 0.55 -16.03 -16.89
C MET A 543 0.07 -14.57 -16.93
N SER A 544 0.39 -13.79 -15.89
CA SER A 544 0.10 -12.36 -15.85
C SER A 544 0.87 -11.61 -16.93
N TYR A 545 2.16 -11.89 -17.08
CA TYR A 545 3.01 -11.29 -18.09
C TYR A 545 2.47 -11.55 -19.51
N MET A 546 2.25 -12.82 -19.87
CA MET A 546 1.76 -13.19 -21.19
C MET A 546 0.39 -12.59 -21.50
N ALA A 547 -0.53 -12.59 -20.52
CA ALA A 547 -1.88 -12.04 -20.70
C ALA A 547 -1.87 -10.53 -20.98
N THR A 548 -0.93 -9.78 -20.39
CA THR A 548 -0.91 -8.31 -20.46
C THR A 548 0.08 -7.76 -21.47
N HIS A 549 1.16 -8.49 -21.83
CA HIS A 549 2.24 -7.98 -22.66
C HIS A 549 2.35 -8.66 -24.02
N GLU A 550 1.78 -9.86 -24.19
CA GLU A 550 1.95 -10.63 -25.41
C GLU A 550 0.64 -10.81 -26.19
N ASP A 551 0.75 -11.12 -27.47
CA ASP A 551 -0.42 -11.48 -28.27
C ASP A 551 -0.84 -12.92 -27.95
N ILE A 552 -1.84 -13.06 -27.08
CA ILE A 552 -2.39 -14.35 -26.66
C ILE A 552 -3.14 -15.12 -27.77
N TYR A 553 -3.29 -14.55 -28.95
CA TYR A 553 -3.87 -15.21 -30.10
C TYR A 553 -2.78 -15.73 -31.07
N SER A 554 -1.54 -15.32 -30.90
CA SER A 554 -0.39 -15.82 -31.65
C SER A 554 -0.06 -17.26 -31.24
N GLU A 555 0.07 -18.13 -32.20
CA GLU A 555 0.50 -19.53 -32.02
C GLU A 555 1.85 -19.59 -31.27
N LYS A 556 2.81 -18.76 -31.69
CA LYS A 556 4.14 -18.68 -31.07
C LYS A 556 4.06 -18.35 -29.55
N THR A 557 3.21 -17.39 -29.19
CA THR A 557 3.02 -16.99 -27.78
C THR A 557 2.42 -18.14 -26.97
N ILE A 558 1.37 -18.80 -27.47
CA ILE A 558 0.72 -19.93 -26.78
C ILE A 558 1.66 -21.11 -26.64
N LEU A 559 2.40 -21.48 -27.69
CA LEU A 559 3.37 -22.57 -27.63
C LEU A 559 4.50 -22.30 -26.64
N ASN A 560 5.05 -21.07 -26.64
CA ASN A 560 6.05 -20.67 -25.66
C ASN A 560 5.52 -20.77 -24.22
N PHE A 561 4.33 -20.27 -23.97
CA PHE A 561 3.71 -20.30 -22.63
C PHE A 561 3.43 -21.74 -22.18
N THR A 562 2.76 -22.55 -23.03
CA THR A 562 2.41 -23.95 -22.68
C THR A 562 3.64 -24.84 -22.56
N GLY A 563 4.68 -24.59 -23.36
CA GLY A 563 5.98 -25.26 -23.25
C GLY A 563 6.68 -25.05 -21.91
N LEU A 564 6.51 -23.87 -21.29
CA LEU A 564 7.02 -23.58 -19.94
C LEU A 564 6.18 -24.28 -18.86
N ILE A 565 4.86 -24.26 -19.01
CA ILE A 565 3.91 -24.79 -18.02
C ILE A 565 3.83 -26.32 -18.08
N LYS A 566 3.91 -26.89 -19.25
CA LYS A 566 4.00 -28.34 -19.60
C LYS A 566 2.72 -29.17 -19.46
N THR A 567 1.82 -28.85 -18.52
CA THR A 567 0.62 -29.67 -18.29
C THR A 567 -0.62 -28.83 -18.07
N LYS A 568 -1.79 -29.35 -18.46
CA LYS A 568 -3.10 -28.76 -18.18
C LYS A 568 -3.35 -28.57 -16.68
N GLU A 569 -2.86 -29.52 -15.86
CA GLU A 569 -2.91 -29.41 -14.41
C GLU A 569 -2.13 -28.19 -13.90
N ALA A 570 -0.87 -28.06 -14.33
CA ALA A 570 -0.05 -26.90 -13.94
C ALA A 570 -0.68 -25.58 -14.38
N LEU A 571 -1.34 -25.52 -15.54
CA LEU A 571 -2.05 -24.33 -16.00
C LEU A 571 -3.22 -23.95 -15.07
N LYS A 572 -4.05 -24.93 -14.64
CA LYS A 572 -5.14 -24.70 -13.69
C LYS A 572 -4.63 -24.14 -12.37
N LEU A 573 -3.57 -24.75 -11.82
CA LEU A 573 -2.97 -24.32 -10.56
C LEU A 573 -2.34 -22.92 -10.70
N LEU A 574 -1.63 -22.66 -11.79
CA LEU A 574 -1.04 -21.36 -12.06
C LEU A 574 -2.08 -20.25 -12.17
N TYR A 575 -3.22 -20.52 -12.80
CA TYR A 575 -4.29 -19.53 -12.91
C TYR A 575 -4.84 -19.14 -11.53
N ALA A 576 -5.08 -20.13 -10.66
CA ALA A 576 -5.51 -19.85 -9.28
C ALA A 576 -4.44 -19.06 -8.49
N VAL A 577 -3.15 -19.40 -8.64
CA VAL A 577 -2.04 -18.68 -7.99
C VAL A 577 -1.93 -17.25 -8.52
N THR A 578 -2.00 -17.04 -9.83
CA THR A 578 -1.94 -15.72 -10.47
C THR A 578 -3.06 -14.81 -9.98
N TYR A 579 -4.27 -15.33 -9.84
CA TYR A 579 -5.38 -14.59 -9.21
C TYR A 579 -5.03 -14.14 -7.79
N CYS A 580 -4.53 -15.06 -6.97
CA CYS A 580 -4.19 -14.77 -5.57
C CYS A 580 -3.10 -13.71 -5.46
N ASP A 581 -2.09 -13.79 -6.32
CA ASP A 581 -0.97 -12.86 -6.35
C ASP A 581 -1.42 -11.45 -6.75
N ILE A 582 -2.10 -11.30 -7.88
CA ILE A 582 -2.60 -10.00 -8.36
C ILE A 582 -3.56 -9.37 -7.35
N SER A 583 -4.48 -10.15 -6.76
CA SER A 583 -5.43 -9.67 -5.75
C SER A 583 -4.73 -9.19 -4.47
N ALA A 584 -3.56 -9.72 -4.15
CA ALA A 584 -2.78 -9.33 -2.98
C ALA A 584 -1.96 -8.05 -3.18
N VAL A 585 -1.68 -7.64 -4.42
CA VAL A 585 -0.91 -6.43 -4.74
C VAL A 585 -1.63 -5.17 -4.24
N GLY A 586 -2.93 -5.03 -4.53
CA GLY A 586 -3.73 -3.87 -4.12
C GLY A 586 -5.20 -4.00 -4.47
N LYS A 587 -6.01 -3.08 -3.93
CA LYS A 587 -7.42 -3.00 -4.31
C LYS A 587 -7.53 -2.61 -5.80
N ASN A 588 -8.46 -3.25 -6.50
CA ASN A 588 -8.79 -2.99 -7.90
C ASN A 588 -7.70 -3.32 -8.93
N ILE A 589 -6.61 -4.00 -8.54
CA ILE A 589 -5.62 -4.48 -9.51
C ILE A 589 -6.18 -5.68 -10.29
N PHE A 590 -6.84 -6.62 -9.60
CA PHE A 590 -7.63 -7.65 -10.26
C PHE A 590 -9.01 -7.07 -10.60
N ASN A 591 -9.13 -6.46 -11.77
CA ASN A 591 -10.36 -5.87 -12.29
C ASN A 591 -10.95 -6.74 -13.44
N SER A 592 -12.08 -6.34 -13.98
CA SER A 592 -12.78 -7.07 -15.07
C SER A 592 -11.93 -7.26 -16.34
N SER A 593 -11.12 -6.27 -16.67
CA SER A 593 -10.19 -6.33 -17.80
C SER A 593 -9.10 -7.38 -17.56
N THR A 594 -8.43 -7.32 -16.42
CA THR A 594 -7.39 -8.31 -16.04
C THR A 594 -7.97 -9.72 -15.99
N ALA A 595 -9.15 -9.88 -15.39
CA ALA A 595 -9.87 -11.16 -15.34
C ALA A 595 -10.16 -11.71 -16.73
N SER A 596 -10.61 -10.84 -17.66
CA SER A 596 -10.90 -11.22 -19.05
C SER A 596 -9.64 -11.68 -19.79
N LEU A 597 -8.53 -10.93 -19.69
CA LEU A 597 -7.27 -11.27 -20.35
C LEU A 597 -6.70 -12.61 -19.85
N LEU A 598 -6.69 -12.81 -18.54
CA LEU A 598 -6.22 -14.07 -17.94
C LEU A 598 -7.10 -15.25 -18.34
N LYS A 599 -8.42 -15.07 -18.36
CA LYS A 599 -9.38 -16.07 -18.81
C LYS A 599 -9.18 -16.42 -20.28
N GLN A 600 -8.98 -15.43 -21.13
CA GLN A 600 -8.71 -15.65 -22.56
C GLN A 600 -7.41 -16.42 -22.76
N LEU A 601 -6.31 -16.05 -22.10
CA LEU A 601 -5.05 -16.79 -22.16
C LEU A 601 -5.24 -18.24 -21.71
N TYR A 602 -5.95 -18.45 -20.58
CA TYR A 602 -6.25 -19.80 -20.09
C TYR A 602 -6.98 -20.64 -21.14
N LEU A 603 -8.07 -20.10 -21.71
CA LEU A 603 -8.87 -20.80 -22.71
C LEU A 603 -8.11 -21.06 -24.02
N GLN A 604 -7.30 -20.08 -24.48
CA GLN A 604 -6.47 -20.26 -25.69
C GLN A 604 -5.35 -21.29 -25.49
N SER A 605 -4.90 -21.49 -24.25
CA SER A 605 -3.83 -22.44 -23.94
C SER A 605 -4.31 -23.89 -23.79
N LEU A 606 -5.59 -24.11 -23.46
CA LEU A 606 -6.11 -25.49 -23.23
C LEU A 606 -5.95 -26.41 -24.44
N PRO A 607 -6.29 -25.99 -25.68
CA PRO A 607 -6.15 -26.85 -26.83
C PRO A 607 -4.71 -27.28 -27.14
N ALA A 608 -3.74 -26.46 -26.75
CA ALA A 608 -2.30 -26.76 -26.97
C ALA A 608 -1.80 -27.99 -26.21
N PHE A 609 -2.52 -28.40 -25.15
CA PHE A 609 -2.19 -29.62 -24.40
C PHE A 609 -2.90 -30.86 -24.96
N GLU A 610 -3.88 -30.68 -25.87
CA GLU A 610 -4.68 -31.78 -26.42
C GLU A 610 -4.26 -32.12 -27.84
N ASN A 611 -3.90 -31.14 -28.65
CA ASN A 611 -3.49 -31.33 -30.05
C ASN A 611 -2.71 -30.13 -30.59
N GLU A 612 -1.45 -30.29 -30.99
CA GLU A 612 -0.62 -29.21 -31.56
C GLU A 612 -1.20 -28.62 -32.86
N ASP A 613 -1.93 -29.42 -33.63
CA ASP A 613 -2.60 -28.99 -34.87
C ASP A 613 -3.71 -27.94 -34.65
N PHE A 614 -4.24 -27.81 -33.43
CA PHE A 614 -5.28 -26.84 -33.10
C PHE A 614 -4.80 -25.38 -33.09
N LEU A 615 -3.49 -25.14 -33.09
CA LEU A 615 -2.89 -23.81 -32.96
C LEU A 615 -2.71 -23.11 -34.32
N ASN A 616 -2.79 -23.85 -35.43
CA ASN A 616 -2.66 -23.26 -36.76
C ASN A 616 -3.77 -22.24 -37.01
N GLU A 617 -3.43 -20.96 -37.19
CA GLU A 617 -4.37 -19.84 -37.40
C GLU A 617 -5.38 -20.14 -38.53
N SER A 618 -4.89 -20.76 -39.60
CA SER A 618 -5.77 -21.14 -40.75
C SER A 618 -6.80 -22.19 -40.35
N LYS A 619 -6.42 -23.21 -39.57
CA LYS A 619 -7.34 -24.25 -39.07
C LYS A 619 -8.37 -23.65 -38.10
N ARG A 620 -7.93 -22.76 -37.20
CA ARG A 620 -8.83 -22.04 -36.26
C ARG A 620 -9.82 -21.16 -37.01
N ARG A 621 -9.39 -20.45 -38.08
CA ARG A 621 -10.28 -19.67 -38.93
C ARG A 621 -11.32 -20.58 -39.63
N ILE A 622 -10.89 -21.69 -40.22
CA ILE A 622 -11.80 -22.64 -40.89
C ILE A 622 -12.83 -23.20 -39.90
N ALA A 623 -12.39 -23.61 -38.72
CA ALA A 623 -13.25 -24.09 -37.64
C ALA A 623 -14.32 -23.04 -37.24
N LYS A 624 -13.91 -21.76 -37.12
CA LYS A 624 -14.82 -20.67 -36.80
C LYS A 624 -15.78 -20.37 -37.92
N GLN A 625 -15.34 -20.38 -39.20
CA GLN A 625 -16.18 -20.23 -40.36
C GLN A 625 -17.23 -21.36 -40.44
N ASN A 626 -16.85 -22.59 -40.11
CA ASN A 626 -17.80 -23.71 -40.07
C ASN A 626 -18.81 -23.55 -38.92
N ALA A 627 -18.37 -23.05 -37.74
CA ALA A 627 -19.29 -22.72 -36.67
C ALA A 627 -20.33 -21.65 -37.09
N ILE A 628 -19.91 -20.61 -37.81
CA ILE A 628 -20.81 -19.56 -38.33
C ILE A 628 -21.80 -20.17 -39.31
N LYS A 629 -21.36 -21.05 -40.23
CA LYS A 629 -22.24 -21.71 -41.22
C LYS A 629 -23.34 -22.55 -40.58
N ASN A 630 -23.09 -23.06 -39.35
CA ASN A 630 -24.08 -23.88 -38.64
C ASN A 630 -25.13 -23.05 -37.90
N LEU A 631 -24.95 -21.72 -37.77
CA LEU A 631 -25.94 -20.85 -37.14
C LEU A 631 -27.15 -20.66 -38.05
N ASP A 632 -28.35 -20.75 -37.48
CA ASP A 632 -29.61 -20.64 -38.29
C ASP A 632 -29.71 -19.22 -38.87
N LYS A 633 -29.36 -18.18 -38.12
CA LYS A 633 -29.30 -16.80 -38.63
C LYS A 633 -28.41 -16.66 -39.87
N TYR A 634 -27.33 -17.43 -40.00
CA TYR A 634 -26.47 -17.39 -41.19
C TYR A 634 -27.13 -18.04 -42.38
N LYS A 635 -27.85 -19.16 -42.20
CA LYS A 635 -28.54 -19.90 -43.28
C LYS A 635 -29.67 -19.07 -43.90
N GLU A 636 -30.29 -18.19 -43.11
CA GLU A 636 -31.38 -17.29 -43.60
C GLU A 636 -30.86 -16.08 -44.37
N LEU A 637 -29.54 -15.82 -44.37
CA LEU A 637 -28.98 -14.66 -45.09
C LEU A 637 -28.96 -14.89 -46.62
N PRO A 638 -29.02 -13.79 -47.40
CA PRO A 638 -28.80 -13.86 -48.85
C PRO A 638 -27.42 -14.43 -49.20
N LEU A 639 -27.30 -15.28 -50.19
CA LEU A 639 -26.07 -15.96 -50.61
C LEU A 639 -24.88 -15.01 -50.83
N VAL A 640 -25.14 -13.80 -51.32
CA VAL A 640 -24.12 -12.77 -51.51
C VAL A 640 -23.53 -12.34 -50.19
N LEU A 641 -24.36 -12.14 -49.17
CA LEU A 641 -23.90 -11.75 -47.83
C LEU A 641 -23.19 -12.90 -47.14
N GLN A 642 -23.70 -14.13 -47.29
CA GLN A 642 -23.00 -15.32 -46.76
C GLN A 642 -21.56 -15.44 -47.31
N LYS A 643 -21.39 -15.22 -48.63
CA LYS A 643 -20.06 -15.20 -49.24
C LYS A 643 -19.19 -14.07 -48.67
N LYS A 644 -19.72 -12.83 -48.60
CA LYS A 644 -18.97 -11.69 -48.01
C LYS A 644 -18.51 -11.96 -46.60
N ILE A 645 -19.32 -12.59 -45.74
CA ILE A 645 -18.93 -12.97 -44.35
C ILE A 645 -17.78 -13.96 -44.37
N MET A 646 -17.81 -14.97 -45.24
CA MET A 646 -16.73 -15.96 -45.32
C MET A 646 -15.39 -15.38 -45.83
N TYR A 647 -15.47 -14.32 -46.65
CA TYR A 647 -14.31 -13.66 -47.25
C TYR A 647 -13.90 -12.38 -46.51
N ILE A 648 -14.36 -12.17 -45.25
CA ILE A 648 -13.83 -11.11 -44.39
C ILE A 648 -12.30 -11.19 -44.34
N ALA A 649 -11.62 -10.04 -44.65
CA ALA A 649 -10.18 -10.02 -44.78
C ALA A 649 -9.42 -10.23 -43.46
N SER A 650 -9.93 -9.68 -42.34
CA SER A 650 -9.29 -9.81 -41.03
C SER A 650 -9.35 -11.24 -40.53
N ASN A 651 -8.18 -11.86 -40.33
CA ASN A 651 -8.05 -13.13 -39.63
C ASN A 651 -8.40 -12.99 -38.15
N GLN A 652 -8.03 -11.88 -37.56
CA GLN A 652 -8.15 -11.63 -36.12
C GLN A 652 -9.62 -11.66 -35.65
N ILE A 653 -10.59 -11.27 -36.47
CA ILE A 653 -12.00 -11.37 -36.09
C ILE A 653 -12.44 -12.82 -35.83
N PHE A 654 -11.94 -13.79 -36.65
CA PHE A 654 -12.22 -15.20 -36.46
C PHE A 654 -11.46 -15.83 -35.28
N LEU A 655 -10.31 -15.27 -34.89
CA LEU A 655 -9.50 -15.76 -33.77
C LEU A 655 -10.00 -15.23 -32.44
N ARG A 656 -10.51 -13.98 -32.40
CA ARG A 656 -10.83 -13.25 -31.17
C ARG A 656 -12.27 -13.31 -30.74
N LEU A 657 -13.22 -13.32 -31.72
CA LEU A 657 -14.64 -13.23 -31.43
C LEU A 657 -15.33 -14.60 -31.51
N LYS A 658 -16.51 -14.71 -30.88
CA LYS A 658 -17.38 -15.88 -31.01
C LYS A 658 -18.08 -15.85 -32.38
N ALA A 659 -18.55 -17.01 -32.82
CA ALA A 659 -19.25 -17.12 -34.13
C ALA A 659 -20.49 -16.23 -34.23
N GLU A 660 -21.24 -16.16 -33.13
CA GLU A 660 -22.46 -15.35 -33.02
C GLU A 660 -22.14 -13.84 -33.12
N ASP A 661 -21.06 -13.38 -32.43
CA ASP A 661 -20.63 -11.98 -32.43
C ASP A 661 -20.14 -11.55 -33.82
N ILE A 662 -19.38 -12.43 -34.51
CA ILE A 662 -18.90 -12.18 -35.86
C ILE A 662 -20.09 -12.02 -36.79
N LEU A 663 -21.08 -12.92 -36.68
CA LEU A 663 -22.29 -12.88 -37.53
C LEU A 663 -23.09 -11.61 -37.26
N ASP A 664 -23.27 -11.22 -35.99
CA ASP A 664 -24.00 -9.99 -35.62
C ASP A 664 -23.31 -8.72 -36.15
N ILE A 665 -21.99 -8.64 -36.02
CA ILE A 665 -21.20 -7.52 -36.59
C ILE A 665 -21.34 -7.48 -38.10
N ALA A 666 -21.23 -8.62 -38.77
CA ALA A 666 -21.31 -8.70 -40.19
C ALA A 666 -22.71 -8.35 -40.73
N ILE A 667 -23.77 -8.78 -40.05
CA ILE A 667 -25.14 -8.43 -40.41
C ILE A 667 -25.35 -6.91 -40.27
N LYS A 668 -24.97 -6.32 -39.15
CA LYS A 668 -25.07 -4.87 -38.93
C LYS A 668 -24.25 -4.07 -39.93
N ALA A 669 -23.10 -4.58 -40.33
CA ALA A 669 -22.25 -3.93 -41.32
C ALA A 669 -22.93 -3.86 -42.70
N LYS A 670 -23.92 -4.70 -43.01
CA LYS A 670 -24.60 -4.71 -44.32
C LYS A 670 -25.13 -3.33 -44.70
N ASP A 671 -25.85 -2.69 -43.81
CA ASP A 671 -26.63 -1.47 -44.07
C ASP A 671 -25.90 -0.17 -43.69
N VAL A 672 -24.59 -0.27 -43.30
CA VAL A 672 -23.79 0.89 -42.92
C VAL A 672 -23.26 1.61 -44.14
N GLU A 673 -23.75 2.82 -44.42
CA GLU A 673 -23.22 3.71 -45.46
C GLU A 673 -22.23 4.75 -44.92
N THR A 674 -22.37 5.19 -43.66
CA THR A 674 -21.45 6.08 -42.97
C THR A 674 -20.82 5.40 -41.75
N TYR A 675 -21.53 5.40 -40.63
CA TYR A 675 -21.17 4.71 -39.44
C TYR A 675 -22.37 4.40 -38.55
N ILE A 676 -22.19 3.43 -37.67
CA ILE A 676 -23.06 3.12 -36.51
C ILE A 676 -22.20 2.86 -35.31
N TYR A 677 -22.72 3.14 -34.12
CA TYR A 677 -22.01 2.83 -32.89
C TYR A 677 -22.95 2.21 -31.85
N LYS A 678 -22.36 1.52 -30.88
CA LYS A 678 -23.01 0.98 -29.69
C LYS A 678 -22.12 1.18 -28.51
N ILE A 679 -22.66 1.79 -27.45
CA ILE A 679 -21.98 1.94 -26.15
C ILE A 679 -22.61 0.95 -25.17
N THR A 680 -21.79 0.25 -24.41
CA THR A 680 -22.21 -0.61 -23.29
C THR A 680 -21.39 -0.23 -22.05
N ASN A 681 -22.04 -0.13 -20.89
CA ASN A 681 -21.44 0.36 -19.64
C ASN A 681 -21.82 -0.54 -18.44
N ASP A 682 -21.75 -1.87 -18.62
CA ASP A 682 -22.17 -2.86 -17.61
C ASP A 682 -21.09 -3.06 -16.53
N SER A 683 -20.05 -3.83 -16.84
CA SER A 683 -18.88 -4.04 -15.98
C SER A 683 -17.75 -3.05 -16.23
N GLN A 684 -17.65 -2.57 -17.46
CA GLN A 684 -16.72 -1.58 -17.98
C GLN A 684 -17.32 -0.88 -19.17
N LEU A 685 -16.82 0.31 -19.51
CA LEU A 685 -17.25 0.99 -20.74
C LEU A 685 -16.66 0.26 -21.94
N THR A 686 -17.52 -0.03 -22.93
CA THR A 686 -17.09 -0.57 -24.23
C THR A 686 -17.80 0.20 -25.34
N ILE A 687 -17.03 0.65 -26.32
CA ILE A 687 -17.50 1.37 -27.49
C ILE A 687 -17.25 0.49 -28.71
N ARG A 688 -18.29 0.11 -29.40
CA ARG A 688 -18.21 -0.59 -30.70
C ARG A 688 -18.66 0.34 -31.82
N ILE A 689 -17.81 0.54 -32.82
CA ILE A 689 -18.11 1.39 -33.99
C ILE A 689 -17.97 0.53 -35.23
N ILE A 690 -18.97 0.52 -36.11
CA ILE A 690 -18.87 -0.05 -37.46
C ILE A 690 -18.98 1.11 -38.44
N ARG A 691 -18.00 1.27 -39.31
CA ARG A 691 -17.90 2.42 -40.17
C ARG A 691 -17.48 2.07 -41.61
N LYS A 692 -17.91 2.90 -42.57
CA LYS A 692 -17.41 3.01 -43.95
C LYS A 692 -16.68 4.34 -44.15
N SER A 693 -17.18 5.42 -43.55
CA SER A 693 -16.55 6.75 -43.55
C SER A 693 -15.23 6.76 -42.76
N PRO A 694 -14.27 7.62 -43.09
CA PRO A 694 -13.05 7.82 -42.28
C PRO A 694 -13.37 8.16 -40.83
N LEU A 695 -12.55 7.70 -39.91
CA LEU A 695 -12.65 7.98 -38.48
C LEU A 695 -11.36 8.65 -38.04
N ASN A 696 -11.44 9.81 -37.42
CA ASN A 696 -10.33 10.51 -36.79
C ASN A 696 -10.04 9.86 -35.41
N LEU A 697 -9.24 8.78 -35.46
CA LEU A 697 -8.94 7.99 -34.28
C LEU A 697 -8.14 8.82 -33.24
N GLY A 698 -7.22 9.66 -33.71
CA GLY A 698 -6.45 10.54 -32.84
C GLY A 698 -7.34 11.54 -32.08
N TYR A 699 -8.37 12.09 -32.73
CA TYR A 699 -9.36 12.95 -32.07
C TYR A 699 -10.19 12.17 -31.03
N LEU A 700 -10.75 11.02 -31.44
CA LEU A 700 -11.56 10.17 -30.55
C LEU A 700 -10.79 9.82 -29.27
N LEU A 701 -9.58 9.27 -29.42
CA LEU A 701 -8.77 8.84 -28.28
C LEU A 701 -8.23 10.01 -27.47
N GLY A 702 -7.88 11.12 -28.11
CA GLY A 702 -7.42 12.32 -27.43
C GLY A 702 -8.50 12.98 -26.58
N LYS A 703 -9.77 12.97 -27.05
CA LYS A 703 -10.91 13.48 -26.24
C LYS A 703 -11.29 12.54 -25.11
N LEU A 704 -11.05 11.25 -25.24
CA LEU A 704 -11.29 10.22 -24.21
C LEU A 704 -10.06 9.98 -23.33
N GLU A 705 -9.03 10.83 -23.36
CA GLU A 705 -7.79 10.65 -22.57
C GLU A 705 -8.00 10.64 -21.05
N PHE A 706 -9.17 11.06 -20.57
CA PHE A 706 -9.54 10.97 -19.15
C PHE A 706 -9.90 9.53 -18.71
N LEU A 707 -10.16 8.62 -19.68
CA LEU A 707 -10.44 7.20 -19.45
C LEU A 707 -9.22 6.34 -19.79
N ASN A 708 -9.03 5.27 -19.04
CA ASN A 708 -7.95 4.32 -19.30
C ASN A 708 -8.40 3.24 -20.29
N ILE A 709 -7.85 3.27 -21.50
CA ILE A 709 -8.13 2.25 -22.51
C ILE A 709 -7.47 0.94 -22.09
N ALA A 710 -8.26 -0.14 -22.03
CA ALA A 710 -7.76 -1.47 -21.70
C ALA A 710 -7.38 -2.26 -22.96
N SER A 711 -8.20 -2.15 -24.02
CA SER A 711 -7.92 -2.80 -25.29
C SER A 711 -8.66 -2.12 -26.44
N MET A 712 -8.07 -2.21 -27.60
CA MET A 712 -8.71 -1.80 -28.88
C MET A 712 -8.48 -2.88 -29.93
N ASN A 713 -9.53 -3.26 -30.65
CA ASN A 713 -9.47 -4.14 -31.80
C ASN A 713 -10.06 -3.43 -33.00
N ILE A 714 -9.43 -3.59 -34.17
CA ILE A 714 -9.88 -3.05 -35.44
C ILE A 714 -9.98 -4.20 -36.43
N PHE A 715 -11.19 -4.49 -36.92
CA PHE A 715 -11.41 -5.58 -37.86
C PHE A 715 -11.81 -5.04 -39.24
N LYS A 716 -11.02 -5.39 -40.25
CA LYS A 716 -11.43 -5.15 -41.65
C LYS A 716 -12.55 -6.12 -41.99
N LEU A 717 -13.67 -5.59 -42.36
CA LEU A 717 -14.83 -6.34 -42.84
C LEU A 717 -14.84 -6.38 -44.38
N TYR A 718 -15.99 -6.59 -44.97
CA TYR A 718 -16.18 -6.52 -46.41
C TYR A 718 -16.59 -5.09 -46.84
N ASP A 719 -16.52 -4.78 -48.14
CA ASP A 719 -16.91 -3.50 -48.75
C ASP A 719 -16.25 -2.28 -48.09
N ASN A 720 -14.98 -2.36 -47.84
CA ASN A 720 -14.14 -1.33 -47.18
C ASN A 720 -14.66 -0.84 -45.83
N LYS A 721 -15.46 -1.65 -45.13
CA LYS A 721 -15.99 -1.35 -43.82
C LYS A 721 -15.00 -1.85 -42.76
N LYS A 722 -14.94 -1.13 -41.60
CA LYS A 722 -14.15 -1.52 -40.45
C LYS A 722 -15.01 -1.53 -39.18
N ALA A 723 -14.77 -2.48 -38.30
CA ALA A 723 -15.36 -2.53 -36.99
C ALA A 723 -14.28 -2.23 -35.93
N PHE A 724 -14.55 -1.27 -35.05
CA PHE A 724 -13.73 -0.92 -33.90
C PHE A 724 -14.41 -1.44 -32.66
N ASP A 725 -13.64 -2.04 -31.76
CA ASP A 725 -14.09 -2.52 -30.47
C ASP A 725 -13.13 -2.00 -29.40
N ILE A 726 -13.51 -0.94 -28.68
CA ILE A 726 -12.67 -0.23 -27.72
C ILE A 726 -13.23 -0.49 -26.32
N SER A 727 -12.42 -1.04 -25.44
CA SER A 727 -12.80 -1.31 -24.05
C SER A 727 -11.94 -0.48 -23.10
N PHE A 728 -12.55 0.07 -22.06
CA PHE A 728 -11.92 0.85 -21.03
C PHE A 728 -11.84 0.05 -19.73
N SER A 729 -10.95 0.46 -18.81
CA SER A 729 -10.75 -0.25 -17.54
C SER A 729 -11.84 0.04 -16.52
N GLU A 730 -12.58 1.12 -16.69
CA GLU A 730 -13.58 1.63 -15.75
C GLU A 730 -14.96 1.79 -16.39
N LYS A 731 -15.96 1.96 -15.54
CA LYS A 731 -17.29 2.46 -15.92
C LYS A 731 -17.30 3.98 -15.90
N VAL A 732 -18.25 4.55 -16.62
CA VAL A 732 -18.56 5.98 -16.61
C VAL A 732 -19.96 6.18 -16.02
N ASP A 733 -20.20 7.31 -15.36
CA ASP A 733 -21.52 7.65 -14.89
C ASP A 733 -22.50 7.79 -16.08
N ASN A 734 -23.74 7.33 -15.89
CA ASN A 734 -24.68 7.31 -16.99
C ASN A 734 -24.98 8.71 -17.56
N GLU A 735 -24.83 9.74 -16.73
CA GLU A 735 -25.01 11.14 -17.15
C GLU A 735 -23.91 11.59 -18.13
N ASP A 736 -22.71 11.00 -18.05
CA ASP A 736 -21.57 11.33 -18.91
C ASP A 736 -21.58 10.58 -20.25
N LEU A 737 -22.44 9.57 -20.41
CA LEU A 737 -22.53 8.81 -21.67
C LEU A 737 -22.90 9.72 -22.86
N PHE A 738 -23.68 10.77 -22.64
CA PHE A 738 -24.03 11.75 -23.66
C PHE A 738 -22.78 12.44 -24.25
N PHE A 739 -21.82 12.82 -23.40
CA PHE A 739 -20.56 13.44 -23.85
C PHE A 739 -19.73 12.46 -24.69
N ILE A 740 -19.72 11.19 -24.32
CA ILE A 740 -19.03 10.15 -25.10
C ILE A 740 -19.68 9.97 -26.47
N GLU A 741 -21.02 10.02 -26.56
CA GLU A 741 -21.71 9.96 -27.82
C GLU A 741 -21.38 11.15 -28.73
N GLU A 742 -21.31 12.36 -28.18
CA GLU A 742 -20.91 13.56 -28.94
C GLU A 742 -19.47 13.43 -29.46
N ILE A 743 -18.54 12.98 -28.62
CA ILE A 743 -17.14 12.73 -29.01
C ILE A 743 -17.06 11.71 -30.15
N ILE A 744 -17.88 10.63 -30.12
CA ILE A 744 -17.91 9.65 -31.17
C ILE A 744 -18.44 10.28 -32.48
N LYS A 745 -19.52 11.06 -32.44
CA LYS A 745 -20.06 11.74 -33.61
C LYS A 745 -19.05 12.72 -34.20
N ASP A 746 -18.45 13.51 -33.37
CA ASP A 746 -17.42 14.49 -33.74
C ASP A 746 -16.17 13.87 -34.36
N SER A 747 -15.85 12.64 -33.99
CA SER A 747 -14.68 11.92 -34.52
C SER A 747 -14.80 11.53 -35.99
N PHE A 748 -15.97 11.68 -36.59
CA PHE A 748 -16.18 11.49 -38.01
C PHE A 748 -15.99 12.79 -38.84
N ASP A 749 -15.76 13.90 -38.18
CA ASP A 749 -15.34 15.15 -38.80
C ASP A 749 -13.81 15.22 -38.82
N MET A 750 -13.22 15.02 -40.01
CA MET A 750 -11.76 15.01 -40.17
C MET A 750 -11.11 16.40 -39.99
N SER A 751 -11.92 17.47 -39.93
CA SER A 751 -11.39 18.82 -39.62
C SER A 751 -11.15 19.07 -38.14
N LYS A 752 -11.73 18.24 -37.29
CA LYS A 752 -11.56 18.36 -35.82
C LYS A 752 -10.18 17.92 -35.39
N THR A 753 -9.53 18.75 -34.59
CA THR A 753 -8.21 18.48 -34.02
C THR A 753 -8.27 18.51 -32.51
N VAL A 754 -7.39 17.75 -31.88
CA VAL A 754 -7.16 17.78 -30.45
C VAL A 754 -5.69 18.08 -30.19
N ILE A 755 -5.42 18.92 -29.22
CA ILE A 755 -4.05 19.19 -28.77
C ILE A 755 -3.68 18.12 -27.76
N THR A 756 -2.86 17.18 -28.20
CA THR A 756 -2.25 16.19 -27.31
C THR A 756 -0.88 16.69 -26.85
N LYS A 757 -0.57 16.52 -25.57
CA LYS A 757 0.80 16.77 -25.11
C LYS A 757 1.72 15.77 -25.78
N THR A 758 2.86 16.26 -26.23
CA THR A 758 3.90 15.39 -26.78
C THR A 758 4.50 14.53 -25.67
N PRO A 759 4.39 13.21 -25.71
CA PRO A 759 4.92 12.35 -24.66
C PRO A 759 6.44 12.23 -24.78
N THR A 760 7.11 12.02 -23.64
CA THR A 760 8.55 11.77 -23.60
C THR A 760 8.77 10.26 -23.59
N ILE A 761 9.29 9.71 -24.71
CA ILE A 761 9.60 8.28 -24.88
C ILE A 761 11.03 8.14 -25.37
N LYS A 762 11.79 7.22 -24.78
CA LYS A 762 13.15 6.89 -25.23
C LYS A 762 13.12 5.75 -26.26
N LYS A 763 14.14 5.66 -27.10
CA LYS A 763 14.23 4.56 -28.06
C LYS A 763 14.27 3.18 -27.39
N ASP A 764 14.91 3.07 -26.23
CA ASP A 764 15.01 1.84 -25.45
C ASP A 764 13.66 1.41 -24.85
N ASP A 765 12.69 2.31 -24.78
CA ASP A 765 11.32 2.03 -24.32
C ASP A 765 10.48 1.34 -25.41
N ILE A 766 10.96 1.29 -26.66
CA ILE A 766 10.23 0.74 -27.80
C ILE A 766 10.95 -0.51 -28.32
N ARG A 767 10.20 -1.59 -28.46
CA ARG A 767 10.67 -2.83 -29.09
C ARG A 767 9.75 -3.23 -30.22
N ILE A 768 10.28 -3.44 -31.41
CA ILE A 768 9.54 -3.82 -32.62
C ILE A 768 9.99 -5.21 -33.08
N ASP A 769 9.02 -6.07 -33.41
CA ASP A 769 9.24 -7.36 -34.08
C ASP A 769 8.43 -7.40 -35.40
N CYS A 770 9.11 -7.16 -36.50
CA CYS A 770 8.52 -7.26 -37.83
C CYS A 770 8.29 -8.72 -38.29
N ASN A 771 8.75 -9.71 -37.54
CA ASN A 771 8.55 -11.12 -37.81
C ASN A 771 7.59 -11.78 -36.81
N HIS A 772 6.71 -10.98 -36.19
CA HIS A 772 5.76 -11.46 -35.20
C HIS A 772 4.84 -12.58 -35.76
N THR A 773 4.13 -12.29 -36.85
CA THR A 773 3.40 -13.30 -37.64
C THR A 773 3.61 -13.10 -39.15
N ALA A 774 3.02 -13.94 -40.00
CA ALA A 774 3.09 -13.78 -41.44
C ALA A 774 2.52 -12.42 -41.90
N TYR A 775 1.51 -11.88 -41.21
CA TYR A 775 0.73 -10.70 -41.63
C TYR A 775 0.88 -9.50 -40.70
N LEU A 776 1.37 -9.68 -39.51
CA LEU A 776 1.44 -8.64 -38.47
C LEU A 776 2.89 -8.44 -37.95
N ALA A 777 3.23 -7.18 -37.71
CA ALA A 777 4.32 -6.77 -36.87
C ALA A 777 3.79 -6.45 -35.46
N SER A 778 4.63 -6.54 -34.43
CA SER A 778 4.31 -6.08 -33.09
C SER A 778 5.23 -4.94 -32.66
N MET A 779 4.67 -3.99 -31.94
CA MET A 779 5.38 -2.90 -31.27
C MET A 779 5.03 -2.92 -29.78
N HIS A 780 6.02 -3.09 -28.94
CA HIS A 780 5.92 -3.03 -27.51
C HIS A 780 6.46 -1.68 -27.02
N ILE A 781 5.73 -1.04 -26.11
CA ILE A 781 6.13 0.22 -25.48
C ILE A 781 6.14 0.02 -23.98
N ILE A 782 7.23 0.38 -23.32
CA ILE A 782 7.37 0.37 -21.86
C ILE A 782 7.92 1.73 -21.46
N ALA A 783 7.04 2.70 -21.22
CA ALA A 783 7.41 4.08 -20.90
C ALA A 783 6.64 4.58 -19.68
N LYS A 784 7.05 5.70 -19.10
CA LYS A 784 6.26 6.38 -18.07
C LYS A 784 4.89 6.72 -18.63
N ASP A 785 3.83 6.39 -17.89
CA ASP A 785 2.46 6.66 -18.34
C ASP A 785 2.23 8.17 -18.47
N GLN A 786 1.72 8.57 -19.62
CA GLN A 786 1.45 9.95 -19.96
C GLN A 786 0.10 10.02 -20.66
N LYS A 787 -0.77 10.91 -20.21
CA LYS A 787 -2.07 11.11 -20.85
C LYS A 787 -1.90 11.46 -22.34
N GLY A 788 -2.67 10.79 -23.19
CA GLY A 788 -2.62 10.99 -24.64
C GLY A 788 -1.49 10.24 -25.35
N LEU A 789 -0.67 9.43 -24.67
CA LEU A 789 0.43 8.66 -25.27
C LEU A 789 -0.02 7.86 -26.49
N PHE A 790 -1.04 7.04 -26.36
CA PHE A 790 -1.53 6.22 -27.48
C PHE A 790 -2.20 7.05 -28.58
N ALA A 791 -2.90 8.13 -28.22
CA ALA A 791 -3.50 9.04 -29.21
C ALA A 791 -2.42 9.72 -30.08
N TYR A 792 -1.29 10.11 -29.48
CA TYR A 792 -0.14 10.65 -30.20
C TYR A 792 0.47 9.64 -31.17
N ILE A 793 0.66 8.40 -30.73
CA ILE A 793 1.20 7.32 -31.58
C ILE A 793 0.22 6.99 -32.72
N ALA A 794 -1.08 6.94 -32.42
CA ALA A 794 -2.09 6.68 -33.43
C ALA A 794 -2.11 7.76 -34.52
N LYS A 795 -1.90 9.04 -34.13
CA LYS A 795 -1.77 10.15 -35.10
C LYS A 795 -0.57 9.98 -36.02
N ILE A 796 0.60 9.64 -35.46
CA ILE A 796 1.80 9.35 -36.28
C ILE A 796 1.53 8.19 -37.24
N PHE A 797 0.85 7.13 -36.79
CA PHE A 797 0.51 6.00 -37.65
C PHE A 797 -0.46 6.40 -38.78
N ASP A 798 -1.42 7.27 -38.50
CA ASP A 798 -2.32 7.82 -39.51
C ASP A 798 -1.53 8.62 -40.54
N ASP A 799 -0.59 9.46 -40.17
CA ASP A 799 0.28 10.25 -41.05
C ASP A 799 1.13 9.36 -41.96
N PHE A 800 1.57 8.21 -41.50
CA PHE A 800 2.34 7.22 -42.26
C PHE A 800 1.47 6.18 -42.98
N ARG A 801 0.16 6.27 -42.87
CA ARG A 801 -0.79 5.28 -43.40
C ARG A 801 -0.50 3.86 -42.88
N VAL A 802 -0.13 3.77 -41.64
CA VAL A 802 0.11 2.51 -40.93
C VAL A 802 -1.21 2.02 -40.33
N GLU A 803 -1.56 0.79 -40.64
CA GLU A 803 -2.83 0.21 -40.19
C GLU A 803 -2.63 -0.56 -38.89
N ILE A 804 -3.28 -0.09 -37.83
CA ILE A 804 -3.36 -0.80 -36.54
C ILE A 804 -4.42 -1.90 -36.66
N GLU A 805 -4.08 -3.13 -36.33
CA GLU A 805 -5.04 -4.24 -36.22
C GLU A 805 -5.57 -4.37 -34.79
N SER A 806 -4.74 -4.18 -33.79
CA SER A 806 -5.19 -4.14 -32.39
C SER A 806 -4.16 -3.47 -31.49
N ALA A 807 -4.63 -2.98 -30.36
CA ALA A 807 -3.76 -2.52 -29.27
C ALA A 807 -4.27 -3.06 -27.92
N LYS A 808 -3.34 -3.50 -27.10
CA LYS A 808 -3.55 -3.74 -25.67
C LYS A 808 -2.81 -2.65 -24.94
N LEU A 809 -3.52 -1.84 -24.20
CA LEU A 809 -2.98 -0.71 -23.45
C LEU A 809 -3.14 -1.03 -21.98
N HIS A 810 -2.04 -1.05 -21.26
CA HIS A 810 -2.04 -1.41 -19.86
C HIS A 810 -1.15 -0.50 -19.05
N THR A 811 -1.75 0.32 -18.20
CA THR A 811 -1.00 1.15 -17.25
C THR A 811 -0.83 0.42 -15.94
N LEU A 812 0.40 0.29 -15.52
CA LEU A 812 0.75 -0.36 -14.27
C LEU A 812 1.74 0.51 -13.50
N ASN A 813 1.28 1.09 -12.37
CA ASN A 813 2.06 1.96 -11.48
C ASN A 813 2.76 3.14 -12.15
N GLY A 814 2.02 3.84 -13.00
CA GLY A 814 2.53 5.00 -13.71
C GLY A 814 3.47 4.68 -14.88
N TYR A 815 3.50 3.41 -15.33
CA TYR A 815 4.15 3.00 -16.56
C TYR A 815 3.14 2.40 -17.54
N ALA A 816 3.08 2.94 -18.74
CA ALA A 816 2.39 2.35 -19.88
C ALA A 816 3.18 1.13 -20.36
N ARG A 817 2.47 0.04 -20.62
CA ARG A 817 3.02 -1.22 -21.16
C ARG A 817 2.11 -1.69 -22.26
N ASP A 818 2.35 -1.14 -23.44
CA ASP A 818 1.46 -1.26 -24.57
C ASP A 818 1.97 -2.26 -25.59
N LEU A 819 1.09 -3.08 -26.11
CA LEU A 819 1.34 -3.93 -27.28
C LEU A 819 0.43 -3.49 -28.41
N ILE A 820 1.02 -3.07 -29.51
CA ILE A 820 0.32 -2.67 -30.74
C ILE A 820 0.63 -3.70 -31.83
N LEU A 821 -0.39 -4.32 -32.40
CA LEU A 821 -0.28 -5.18 -33.58
C LEU A 821 -0.59 -4.37 -34.81
N ILE A 822 0.31 -4.41 -35.78
CA ILE A 822 0.36 -3.54 -36.93
C ILE A 822 0.40 -4.41 -38.20
N GLU A 823 -0.42 -4.08 -39.19
CA GLU A 823 -0.39 -4.80 -40.46
C GLU A 823 0.91 -4.58 -41.25
N LYS A 824 1.43 -5.66 -41.83
CA LYS A 824 2.57 -5.60 -42.73
C LYS A 824 2.14 -5.19 -44.13
N ASN A 825 1.56 -4.01 -44.28
CA ASN A 825 1.12 -3.48 -45.59
C ASN A 825 2.20 -2.63 -46.30
N GLY A 826 3.45 -2.78 -45.88
CA GLY A 826 4.61 -2.18 -46.54
C GLY A 826 5.17 -0.91 -45.86
N ASN A 827 4.38 -0.14 -45.17
CA ASN A 827 4.83 1.17 -44.65
C ASN A 827 5.53 1.08 -43.28
N PHE A 828 5.04 0.27 -42.37
CA PHE A 828 5.58 0.25 -41.01
C PHE A 828 7.01 -0.29 -40.93
N CYS A 829 7.22 -1.52 -41.43
CA CYS A 829 8.55 -2.16 -41.30
C CYS A 829 9.60 -1.50 -42.20
N SER A 830 9.21 -0.90 -43.33
CA SER A 830 10.11 -0.18 -44.20
C SER A 830 10.48 1.20 -43.69
N LYS A 831 9.62 1.84 -42.90
CA LYS A 831 9.84 3.18 -42.32
C LYS A 831 9.99 3.14 -40.78
N GLN A 832 10.34 1.99 -40.26
CA GLN A 832 10.45 1.74 -38.83
C GLN A 832 11.27 2.79 -38.07
N GLU A 833 12.48 3.10 -38.59
CA GLU A 833 13.37 4.07 -37.96
C GLU A 833 12.82 5.50 -37.97
N GLU A 834 12.18 5.90 -39.06
CA GLU A 834 11.56 7.22 -39.19
C GLU A 834 10.37 7.37 -38.21
N ILE A 835 9.51 6.36 -38.12
CA ILE A 835 8.38 6.32 -37.21
C ILE A 835 8.85 6.35 -35.74
N VAL A 836 9.85 5.54 -35.40
CA VAL A 836 10.42 5.52 -34.03
C VAL A 836 11.05 6.86 -33.67
N ASN A 837 11.76 7.48 -34.60
CA ASN A 837 12.37 8.80 -34.34
C ASN A 837 11.33 9.91 -34.12
N LEU A 838 10.15 9.83 -34.74
CA LEU A 838 9.06 10.77 -34.50
C LEU A 838 8.32 10.50 -33.19
N ILE A 839 8.20 9.24 -32.80
CA ILE A 839 7.61 8.86 -31.51
C ILE A 839 8.55 9.26 -30.36
N CYS A 840 9.85 9.05 -30.54
CA CYS A 840 10.89 9.40 -29.59
C CYS A 840 11.37 10.83 -29.85
N ILE A 841 10.63 11.84 -29.46
CA ILE A 841 11.13 13.23 -29.55
C ILE A 841 12.30 13.36 -28.59
N ASN A 842 13.43 13.75 -29.16
CA ASN A 842 14.69 13.93 -28.50
C ASN A 842 14.59 14.75 -27.22
N ASP A 843 15.23 14.31 -26.16
CA ASP A 843 15.85 15.17 -25.15
C ASP A 843 16.79 16.16 -25.85
N LYS A 844 16.25 17.23 -26.37
CA LYS A 844 17.00 18.44 -26.64
C LYS A 844 16.69 19.39 -25.48
N GLU A 845 17.68 19.41 -24.60
CA GLU A 845 18.07 20.53 -23.76
C GLU A 845 16.92 21.35 -23.14
N ASP A 846 16.73 21.13 -21.81
CA ASP A 846 16.75 22.26 -20.87
C ASP A 846 17.49 21.83 -19.59
#